data_44974dab8ea56c70bc2d32dbe19923fd
#
_entry.id   44974dab8ea56c70bc2d32dbe19923fd
#
_cell.length_a   1.000
_cell.length_b   1.000
_cell.length_c   1.000
_cell.angle_alpha   90.00
_cell.angle_beta   90.00
_cell.angle_gamma   90.00
#
_symmetry.space_group_name_H-M   'P 1'
#
loop_
_entity.id
_entity.type
_entity.pdbx_description
1 polymer ?
#
loop_
_entity_poly.entity_id
_entity_poly.type
_entity_poly.pdbx_seq_one_letter_code
_entity_poly.pdbx_strand_id
1 'polypeptide(L)'
;WRSPLRFIVSSSSSSKFRPTLSRELGRSGIDNGGSGGCSCSRSVTTLIGNEFIQCQDESTRKVLQEKIIDALRSGERPGASALLSKLIHGNNPLSADDFHGVLKYCARSPDPVFVMETYSAMCKNEINLDSRSLLFIVQALCNGGHLDKASEFIQALGGNDSISPLLPVYNYFLGACVKTRNGNYASRCLELMDQRRVGKNEITYAALLKLAVLQRNLPSVNEILKHYVDHYSLSILSLRKFIWSFTRLGDLKSAYELLQHMVALASRGELFVKFKSGKLHSTRLDIPIPSSTQTRSEKVALGGVNDHTVSLMVDAHGKSNGIESSNVVLPKGQSNNIPATRILRWSFNDVIHACGQSKNSELAEQLMLQMQNLGLVPSSHTYDGFIRAVAFPGAYEYGMTLLKVMQQQNLKPYNSTLATVSAYCSKAFQVDLAEHLLDQVSECSYAYPFNNLLAACDSLDQPERAVRVLARMKQLNLRPDMRTYELLFSLFGNVNAPYEEGNMLSQVDCCKRINAIEMDMVRNGLQHSPISTRNVLRALGAEGMVNEMIRRLQRAENMYLETPTYNIVLQSLLEANETNMVIKIFKGMKACGYPADAATYNIMIDCCSIIHSYKSACALVSMMIRDGFSPKAVTFTALMKILLNDESFEEALNLLDQAASEGIHLDVLSYNTVLRKAFEKGMIDVVEYIVEQMRREKVNPDPSTCHFVFNCYVEKGYHTTGIEALNVLSLRMLGGEVKESLQEKKTELEESFVTSEDPEAETKIIELFRDSREHLAAALLNLRWCSMLGVRVIWSEEQSPWAKGLSNKYG
;
A
#
# COMPACT_ATOMS: atom_id res chain seq x y z
N TRP A 1 -8.78 -32.95 6.57
CA TRP A 1 -9.44 -31.71 6.96
C TRP A 1 -10.93 -31.78 6.68
N ARG A 2 -11.68 -32.29 7.65
CA ARG A 2 -13.15 -32.32 7.57
C ARG A 2 -13.69 -31.10 8.31
N SER A 3 -14.45 -30.25 7.61
CA SER A 3 -15.56 -29.50 8.17
C SER A 3 -16.56 -29.14 7.09
N PRO A 4 -17.85 -29.38 7.29
CA PRO A 4 -18.84 -29.33 6.23
C PRO A 4 -19.43 -27.93 6.08
N LEU A 5 -19.56 -27.50 4.85
CA LEU A 5 -20.42 -26.39 4.45
C LEU A 5 -21.88 -26.85 4.56
N ARG A 6 -22.59 -26.42 5.59
CA ARG A 6 -24.05 -26.45 5.60
C ARG A 6 -24.60 -25.11 5.17
N PHE A 7 -25.34 -25.17 4.11
CA PHE A 7 -26.22 -24.12 3.62
C PHE A 7 -27.28 -23.79 4.65
N ILE A 8 -27.49 -22.51 4.93
CA ILE A 8 -28.76 -21.99 5.44
C ILE A 8 -29.13 -20.80 4.55
N VAL A 9 -30.19 -21.03 3.79
CA VAL A 9 -31.00 -20.00 3.15
C VAL A 9 -31.95 -19.48 4.23
N SER A 10 -32.00 -18.18 4.48
CA SER A 10 -33.19 -17.56 5.05
C SER A 10 -33.30 -16.09 4.65
N SER A 11 -34.41 -15.87 4.06
CA SER A 11 -35.18 -14.70 3.73
C SER A 11 -35.12 -13.52 4.71
N SER A 12 -35.25 -12.35 4.10
CA SER A 12 -35.57 -11.01 4.60
C SER A 12 -36.57 -10.95 5.75
N SER A 13 -36.24 -10.16 6.79
CA SER A 13 -37.18 -9.17 7.36
C SER A 13 -36.47 -8.25 8.35
N SER A 14 -36.80 -6.99 8.26
CA SER A 14 -36.42 -5.87 9.10
C SER A 14 -36.90 -6.02 10.54
N SER A 15 -36.06 -5.74 11.55
CA SER A 15 -36.50 -5.04 12.77
C SER A 15 -35.34 -4.64 13.67
N LYS A 16 -35.46 -3.49 14.24
CA LYS A 16 -34.71 -2.78 15.24
C LYS A 16 -34.35 -3.65 16.45
N PHE A 17 -33.10 -3.59 16.92
CA PHE A 17 -32.77 -3.93 18.32
C PHE A 17 -31.72 -2.98 18.89
N ARG A 18 -32.06 -2.37 20.01
CA ARG A 18 -31.16 -1.72 20.98
C ARG A 18 -30.65 -2.80 21.94
N PRO A 19 -29.42 -2.75 22.43
CA PRO A 19 -29.01 -3.54 23.59
C PRO A 19 -29.19 -2.75 24.88
N THR A 20 -29.98 -3.31 25.80
CA THR A 20 -30.02 -2.98 27.22
C THR A 20 -28.97 -3.81 27.94
N LEU A 21 -28.11 -3.15 28.69
CA LEU A 21 -27.23 -3.79 29.68
C LEU A 21 -27.88 -3.73 31.04
N SER A 22 -28.36 -4.87 31.54
CA SER A 22 -28.70 -5.12 32.93
C SER A 22 -27.46 -5.63 33.66
N ARG A 23 -27.14 -4.99 34.76
CA ARG A 23 -26.21 -5.51 35.77
C ARG A 23 -27.02 -5.86 37.02
N GLU A 24 -27.15 -7.14 37.29
CA GLU A 24 -27.53 -7.68 38.59
C GLU A 24 -26.33 -7.56 39.55
N LEU A 25 -26.59 -7.11 40.74
CA LEU A 25 -25.78 -7.43 41.92
C LEU A 25 -26.67 -7.72 43.08
N GLY A 26 -26.34 -8.83 43.66
CA GLY A 26 -27.14 -9.63 44.61
C GLY A 26 -27.33 -9.03 46.00
N ARG A 27 -28.29 -9.66 46.60
CA ARG A 27 -28.80 -9.51 47.95
C ARG A 27 -27.79 -9.91 49.03
N SER A 28 -27.83 -9.20 50.15
CA SER A 28 -27.89 -9.85 51.47
C SER A 28 -28.63 -8.90 52.39
N GLY A 29 -29.68 -9.47 53.01
CA GLY A 29 -30.56 -8.82 53.95
C GLY A 29 -30.06 -8.94 55.39
N ILE A 30 -30.74 -8.25 56.23
CA ILE A 30 -31.12 -8.69 57.60
C ILE A 30 -32.16 -7.69 58.16
N ASP A 31 -33.18 -8.33 58.76
CA ASP A 31 -34.36 -7.77 59.43
C ASP A 31 -34.05 -6.92 60.69
N ASN A 32 -35.00 -6.09 61.01
CA ASN A 32 -35.73 -5.94 62.27
C ASN A 32 -36.16 -4.47 62.37
N GLY A 33 -37.38 -4.12 62.43
CA GLY A 33 -38.39 -4.47 63.45
C GLY A 33 -38.72 -3.27 64.31
N GLY A 34 -39.98 -2.79 64.31
CA GLY A 34 -40.40 -1.93 65.41
C GLY A 34 -41.31 -0.74 65.09
N SER A 35 -42.51 -1.04 65.08
CA SER A 35 -43.73 -0.26 65.26
C SER A 35 -43.64 1.03 66.13
N GLY A 36 -44.52 1.97 65.86
CA GLY A 36 -45.00 2.96 66.80
C GLY A 36 -45.52 4.23 66.18
N GLY A 37 -46.86 4.29 66.08
CA GLY A 37 -47.59 5.47 65.66
C GLY A 37 -47.70 6.53 66.77
N CYS A 38 -48.04 7.70 66.44
CA CYS A 38 -49.18 8.45 66.94
C CYS A 38 -49.17 9.88 66.42
N SER A 39 -50.30 10.27 65.93
CA SER A 39 -50.86 11.55 65.75
C SER A 39 -50.57 12.56 66.88
N CYS A 40 -50.40 13.84 66.54
CA CYS A 40 -51.27 14.92 67.01
C CYS A 40 -50.93 16.26 66.36
N SER A 41 -51.97 16.87 65.95
CA SER A 41 -52.16 18.23 65.46
C SER A 41 -51.89 19.27 66.55
N ARG A 42 -51.41 20.45 66.18
CA ARG A 42 -52.05 21.77 66.33
C ARG A 42 -51.08 22.92 66.15
N SER A 43 -51.36 23.74 65.15
CA SER A 43 -51.34 25.19 65.08
C SER A 43 -50.50 25.98 66.08
N VAL A 44 -49.51 26.71 65.56
CA VAL A 44 -49.21 28.08 66.01
C VAL A 44 -49.04 28.89 64.74
N THR A 45 -49.91 29.85 64.58
CA THR A 45 -50.00 30.84 63.48
C THR A 45 -49.05 31.97 63.74
N THR A 46 -48.63 32.51 62.59
CA THR A 46 -48.25 33.89 62.27
C THR A 46 -46.93 34.49 62.75
N LEU A 47 -46.26 34.92 61.73
CA LEU A 47 -45.26 35.95 61.53
C LEU A 47 -43.90 35.41 61.13
N ILE A 48 -43.81 35.02 59.88
CA ILE A 48 -42.66 35.28 58.96
C ILE A 48 -43.25 35.00 57.58
N GLY A 49 -43.97 35.98 57.03
CA GLY A 49 -44.80 35.69 55.84
C GLY A 49 -44.15 35.90 54.50
N ASN A 50 -42.91 36.38 54.36
CA ASN A 50 -42.36 36.69 53.06
C ASN A 50 -41.14 35.83 52.63
N GLU A 51 -40.32 35.32 53.53
CA GLU A 51 -39.21 34.45 53.16
C GLU A 51 -39.65 32.96 52.89
N PHE A 52 -40.70 32.51 53.51
CA PHE A 52 -41.21 31.13 53.36
C PHE A 52 -42.01 30.93 52.03
N ILE A 53 -42.60 32.00 51.49
CA ILE A 53 -43.30 31.95 50.21
C ILE A 53 -42.30 31.88 49.06
N GLN A 54 -41.15 32.58 49.14
CA GLN A 54 -40.05 32.49 48.17
C GLN A 54 -39.41 31.09 48.16
N CYS A 55 -39.19 30.45 49.34
CA CYS A 55 -38.64 29.10 49.40
C CYS A 55 -39.59 28.02 48.84
N GLN A 56 -40.91 28.16 49.06
CA GLN A 56 -41.87 27.18 48.48
C GLN A 56 -42.01 27.29 46.95
N ASP A 57 -41.95 28.48 46.38
CA ASP A 57 -42.04 28.72 44.95
C ASP A 57 -40.79 28.22 44.22
N GLU A 58 -39.60 28.43 44.76
CA GLU A 58 -38.35 27.93 44.13
C GLU A 58 -38.27 26.38 44.16
N SER A 59 -38.74 25.76 45.25
CA SER A 59 -38.84 24.32 45.36
C SER A 59 -39.83 23.76 44.34
N THR A 60 -40.96 24.44 44.11
CA THR A 60 -42.02 24.01 43.19
C THR A 60 -41.53 24.10 41.73
N ARG A 61 -40.73 25.12 41.40
CA ARG A 61 -40.12 25.28 40.07
C ARG A 61 -39.08 24.18 39.77
N LYS A 62 -38.23 23.84 40.72
CA LYS A 62 -37.26 22.73 40.56
C LYS A 62 -37.97 21.41 40.34
N VAL A 63 -39.07 21.14 41.04
CA VAL A 63 -39.89 19.95 40.85
C VAL A 63 -40.55 19.94 39.45
N LEU A 64 -41.01 21.10 38.95
CA LEU A 64 -41.55 21.19 37.58
C LEU A 64 -40.45 20.94 36.52
N GLN A 65 -39.26 21.47 36.69
CA GLN A 65 -38.11 21.16 35.80
C GLN A 65 -37.82 19.67 35.78
N GLU A 66 -37.78 18.98 36.93
CA GLU A 66 -37.57 17.53 37.00
C GLU A 66 -38.67 16.76 36.28
N LYS A 67 -39.93 17.15 36.44
CA LYS A 67 -41.07 16.55 35.74
C LYS A 67 -41.01 16.74 34.22
N ILE A 68 -40.57 17.92 33.75
CA ILE A 68 -40.34 18.16 32.32
C ILE A 68 -39.23 17.26 31.80
N ILE A 69 -38.15 17.11 32.54
CA ILE A 69 -37.03 16.23 32.19
C ILE A 69 -37.48 14.76 32.13
N ASP A 70 -38.30 14.33 33.08
CA ASP A 70 -38.82 12.94 33.12
C ASP A 70 -39.81 12.69 31.97
N ALA A 71 -40.67 13.65 31.64
CA ALA A 71 -41.54 13.56 30.45
C ALA A 71 -40.73 13.51 29.13
N LEU A 72 -39.62 14.24 29.03
CA LEU A 72 -38.69 14.13 27.89
C LEU A 72 -37.95 12.78 27.85
N ARG A 73 -37.63 12.20 29.00
CA ARG A 73 -37.03 10.85 29.10
C ARG A 73 -37.97 9.76 28.64
N SER A 74 -39.25 9.88 29.00
CA SER A 74 -40.30 8.94 28.56
C SER A 74 -40.73 9.13 27.11
N GLY A 75 -40.26 10.19 26.44
CA GLY A 75 -40.63 10.53 25.06
C GLY A 75 -41.98 11.23 24.92
N GLU A 76 -42.60 11.64 26.01
CA GLU A 76 -43.86 12.36 26.05
C GLU A 76 -43.68 13.86 25.83
N ARG A 77 -43.34 14.27 24.64
CA ARG A 77 -43.11 15.68 24.27
C ARG A 77 -44.34 16.58 24.53
N PRO A 78 -45.61 16.17 24.18
CA PRO A 78 -46.79 16.99 24.47
C PRO A 78 -46.96 17.23 25.98
N GLY A 79 -46.65 16.22 26.82
CA GLY A 79 -46.68 16.36 28.28
C GLY A 79 -45.60 17.34 28.75
N ALA A 80 -44.39 17.28 28.20
CA ALA A 80 -43.33 18.21 28.53
C ALA A 80 -43.67 19.65 28.12
N SER A 81 -44.26 19.88 26.93
CA SER A 81 -44.74 21.20 26.49
C SER A 81 -45.87 21.78 27.37
N ALA A 82 -46.79 20.93 27.84
CA ALA A 82 -47.85 21.33 28.76
C ALA A 82 -47.29 21.73 30.15
N LEU A 83 -46.26 21.01 30.64
CA LEU A 83 -45.57 21.36 31.87
C LEU A 83 -44.72 22.60 31.72
N LEU A 84 -44.08 22.82 30.58
CA LEU A 84 -43.37 24.03 30.23
C LEU A 84 -44.31 25.26 30.26
N SER A 85 -45.50 25.12 29.69
CA SER A 85 -46.54 26.18 29.75
C SER A 85 -46.97 26.48 31.19
N LYS A 86 -47.08 25.44 32.06
CA LYS A 86 -47.39 25.64 33.47
C LYS A 86 -46.25 26.35 34.25
N LEU A 87 -45.00 26.06 33.89
CA LEU A 87 -43.84 26.73 34.47
C LEU A 87 -43.86 28.24 34.14
N ILE A 88 -44.32 28.60 32.95
CA ILE A 88 -44.34 29.98 32.44
C ILE A 88 -45.51 30.81 33.04
N HIS A 89 -46.67 30.20 33.28
CA HIS A 89 -47.85 30.88 33.76
C HIS A 89 -47.90 31.03 35.28
N GLY A 90 -46.77 30.78 35.99
CA GLY A 90 -46.62 31.05 37.42
C GLY A 90 -46.58 32.54 37.72
N ASN A 91 -47.16 32.96 38.89
CA ASN A 91 -47.38 34.37 39.27
C ASN A 91 -46.07 35.16 39.64
N ASN A 92 -44.87 34.59 39.60
CA ASN A 92 -43.65 35.22 39.98
C ASN A 92 -42.67 35.44 38.83
N PRO A 93 -41.81 36.47 38.87
CA PRO A 93 -40.83 36.70 37.79
C PRO A 93 -39.90 35.51 37.58
N LEU A 94 -39.82 35.07 36.34
CA LEU A 94 -38.97 33.94 35.93
C LEU A 94 -37.56 34.41 35.62
N SER A 95 -36.57 33.58 35.95
CA SER A 95 -35.17 33.78 35.66
C SER A 95 -34.63 32.70 34.66
N ALA A 96 -33.44 32.97 34.06
CA ALA A 96 -32.80 31.99 33.20
C ALA A 96 -32.45 30.67 33.92
N ASP A 97 -32.20 30.75 35.24
CA ASP A 97 -31.89 29.58 36.09
C ASP A 97 -33.03 28.57 36.16
N ASP A 98 -34.29 29.05 36.07
CA ASP A 98 -35.50 28.23 36.08
C ASP A 98 -35.63 27.33 34.84
N PHE A 99 -34.80 27.53 33.77
CA PHE A 99 -34.78 26.75 32.55
C PHE A 99 -33.47 25.97 32.36
N HIS A 100 -32.42 26.28 33.16
CA HIS A 100 -31.11 25.66 33.02
C HIS A 100 -31.13 24.12 33.09
N GLY A 101 -31.92 23.52 33.99
CA GLY A 101 -32.06 22.07 34.10
C GLY A 101 -32.55 21.43 32.80
N VAL A 102 -33.60 22.00 32.24
CA VAL A 102 -34.24 21.54 31.00
C VAL A 102 -33.34 21.72 29.79
N LEU A 103 -32.77 22.94 29.62
CA LEU A 103 -31.82 23.22 28.53
C LEU A 103 -30.57 22.32 28.57
N LYS A 104 -30.03 22.08 29.77
CA LYS A 104 -28.89 21.19 29.99
C LYS A 104 -29.21 19.74 29.64
N TYR A 105 -30.42 19.30 29.97
CA TYR A 105 -30.89 17.99 29.59
C TYR A 105 -30.99 17.86 28.04
N CYS A 106 -31.64 18.82 27.39
CA CYS A 106 -31.75 18.87 25.94
C CYS A 106 -30.39 18.96 25.21
N ALA A 107 -29.38 19.59 25.82
CA ALA A 107 -28.03 19.63 25.29
C ALA A 107 -27.33 18.25 25.31
N ARG A 108 -27.68 17.39 26.29
CA ARG A 108 -27.13 16.03 26.44
C ARG A 108 -27.90 14.97 25.65
N SER A 109 -29.20 15.04 25.68
CA SER A 109 -30.14 14.24 24.93
C SER A 109 -30.80 15.13 23.86
N PRO A 110 -30.22 15.27 22.67
CA PRO A 110 -30.58 16.35 21.76
C PRO A 110 -32.03 16.31 21.30
N ASP A 111 -32.80 17.30 21.73
CA ASP A 111 -34.14 17.60 21.22
C ASP A 111 -34.20 19.05 20.72
N PRO A 112 -33.81 19.27 19.44
CA PRO A 112 -33.75 20.61 18.84
C PRO A 112 -35.11 21.35 18.81
N VAL A 113 -36.19 20.59 18.68
CA VAL A 113 -37.54 21.16 18.60
C VAL A 113 -37.96 21.71 19.94
N PHE A 114 -37.83 20.91 21.01
CA PHE A 114 -38.20 21.33 22.35
C PHE A 114 -37.31 22.44 22.89
N VAL A 115 -36.03 22.46 22.52
CA VAL A 115 -35.12 23.57 22.85
C VAL A 115 -35.58 24.88 22.23
N MET A 116 -35.99 24.86 20.97
CA MET A 116 -36.50 26.07 20.27
C MET A 116 -37.85 26.51 20.84
N GLU A 117 -38.71 25.58 21.25
CA GLU A 117 -39.92 25.87 21.99
C GLU A 117 -39.65 26.56 23.33
N THR A 118 -38.72 26.00 24.10
CA THR A 118 -38.27 26.60 25.36
C THR A 118 -37.70 28.01 25.16
N TYR A 119 -36.86 28.19 24.14
CA TYR A 119 -36.30 29.48 23.78
C TYR A 119 -37.37 30.50 23.38
N SER A 120 -38.33 30.08 22.56
CA SER A 120 -39.45 30.95 22.15
C SER A 120 -40.30 31.36 23.35
N ALA A 121 -40.48 30.46 24.30
CA ALA A 121 -41.19 30.73 25.53
C ALA A 121 -40.44 31.72 26.46
N MET A 122 -39.14 31.59 26.58
CA MET A 122 -38.30 32.53 27.32
C MET A 122 -38.32 33.93 26.70
N CYS A 123 -38.26 34.03 25.38
CA CYS A 123 -38.33 35.30 24.65
C CYS A 123 -39.68 35.99 24.81
N LYS A 124 -40.79 35.24 24.74
CA LYS A 124 -42.15 35.79 24.90
C LYS A 124 -42.40 36.39 26.28
N ASN A 125 -41.71 35.91 27.29
CA ASN A 125 -41.80 36.34 28.67
C ASN A 125 -40.69 37.31 29.06
N GLU A 126 -39.97 37.89 28.11
CA GLU A 126 -38.87 38.87 28.31
C GLU A 126 -37.75 38.39 29.27
N ILE A 127 -37.52 37.10 29.36
CA ILE A 127 -36.53 36.53 30.24
C ILE A 127 -35.13 36.75 29.64
N ASN A 128 -34.28 37.43 30.40
CA ASN A 128 -32.91 37.69 29.99
C ASN A 128 -32.12 36.41 29.92
N LEU A 129 -31.60 36.06 28.74
CA LEU A 129 -30.79 34.87 28.49
C LEU A 129 -29.37 35.10 29.05
N ASP A 130 -28.92 34.19 29.89
CA ASP A 130 -27.51 34.17 30.31
C ASP A 130 -26.65 33.38 29.33
N SER A 131 -25.33 33.48 29.47
CA SER A 131 -24.37 32.81 28.60
C SER A 131 -24.44 31.29 28.66
N ARG A 132 -24.94 30.71 29.76
CA ARG A 132 -25.08 29.24 29.90
C ARG A 132 -26.29 28.74 29.12
N SER A 133 -27.41 29.46 29.19
CA SER A 133 -28.61 29.15 28.40
C SER A 133 -28.31 29.17 26.88
N LEU A 134 -27.62 30.19 26.40
CA LEU A 134 -27.18 30.32 25.02
C LEU A 134 -26.30 29.15 24.59
N LEU A 135 -25.34 28.75 25.43
CA LEU A 135 -24.46 27.62 25.16
C LEU A 135 -25.24 26.31 25.10
N PHE A 136 -26.19 26.06 26.02
CA PHE A 136 -27.01 24.85 26.00
C PHE A 136 -27.92 24.76 24.78
N ILE A 137 -28.51 25.86 24.34
CA ILE A 137 -29.32 25.93 23.13
C ILE A 137 -28.47 25.53 21.89
N VAL A 138 -27.31 26.19 21.75
CA VAL A 138 -26.42 25.88 20.62
C VAL A 138 -25.89 24.43 20.70
N GLN A 139 -25.61 23.94 21.90
CA GLN A 139 -25.21 22.54 22.10
C GLN A 139 -26.31 21.56 21.65
N ALA A 140 -27.55 21.80 22.02
CA ALA A 140 -28.66 20.95 21.64
C ALA A 140 -28.91 20.94 20.12
N LEU A 141 -28.88 22.11 19.48
CA LEU A 141 -29.01 22.23 18.03
C LEU A 141 -27.88 21.53 17.28
N CYS A 142 -26.63 21.75 17.70
CA CYS A 142 -25.46 21.12 17.08
C CYS A 142 -25.42 19.60 17.28
N ASN A 143 -25.74 19.13 18.49
CA ASN A 143 -25.76 17.68 18.77
C ASN A 143 -26.92 16.98 18.09
N GLY A 144 -28.02 17.68 17.83
CA GLY A 144 -29.17 17.24 17.04
C GLY A 144 -28.94 17.26 15.52
N GLY A 145 -27.79 17.73 15.04
CA GLY A 145 -27.44 17.78 13.62
C GLY A 145 -27.97 18.98 12.85
N HIS A 146 -28.61 19.96 13.53
CA HIS A 146 -29.19 21.17 12.92
C HIS A 146 -28.22 22.37 12.97
N LEU A 147 -27.11 22.26 12.17
CA LEU A 147 -26.11 23.34 12.09
C LEU A 147 -26.66 24.61 11.42
N ASP A 148 -27.60 24.47 10.50
CA ASP A 148 -28.34 25.56 9.86
C ASP A 148 -29.03 26.43 10.89
N LYS A 149 -29.89 25.83 11.72
CA LYS A 149 -30.61 26.54 12.80
C LYS A 149 -29.67 27.10 13.88
N ALA A 150 -28.60 26.36 14.19
CA ALA A 150 -27.61 26.88 15.13
C ALA A 150 -26.86 28.10 14.58
N SER A 151 -26.58 28.14 13.26
CA SER A 151 -25.96 29.30 12.59
C SER A 151 -26.90 30.50 12.57
N GLU A 152 -28.17 30.28 12.19
CA GLU A 152 -29.22 31.31 12.20
C GLU A 152 -29.45 31.87 13.62
N PHE A 153 -29.50 30.97 14.61
CA PHE A 153 -29.60 31.39 16.02
C PHE A 153 -28.45 32.28 16.46
N ILE A 154 -27.21 31.88 16.17
CA ILE A 154 -26.01 32.69 16.51
C ILE A 154 -26.04 34.03 15.76
N GLN A 155 -26.52 34.05 14.52
CA GLN A 155 -26.65 35.30 13.74
C GLN A 155 -27.71 36.21 14.30
N ALA A 156 -28.86 35.69 14.72
CA ALA A 156 -29.97 36.46 15.28
C ALA A 156 -29.64 37.12 16.62
N LEU A 157 -28.78 36.49 17.42
CA LEU A 157 -28.34 37.01 18.72
C LEU A 157 -27.57 38.36 18.64
N GLY A 158 -27.16 38.79 17.46
CA GLY A 158 -26.39 40.06 17.27
C GLY A 158 -27.25 41.30 17.00
N GLY A 159 -28.56 41.17 16.90
CA GLY A 159 -29.47 42.32 16.68
C GLY A 159 -29.84 43.10 17.95
N ASN A 160 -29.63 42.55 19.14
CA ASN A 160 -29.91 43.20 20.41
C ASN A 160 -28.61 43.56 21.11
N ASP A 161 -28.36 44.82 21.30
CA ASP A 161 -27.11 45.38 21.87
C ASP A 161 -26.77 44.92 23.32
N SER A 162 -27.66 44.20 23.97
CA SER A 162 -27.50 43.75 25.35
C SER A 162 -26.92 42.34 25.53
N ILE A 163 -26.86 41.51 24.49
CA ILE A 163 -26.38 40.12 24.64
C ILE A 163 -25.34 39.83 23.58
N SER A 164 -24.08 40.07 23.90
CA SER A 164 -22.97 39.58 23.05
C SER A 164 -22.80 38.08 23.23
N PRO A 165 -22.87 37.27 22.17
CA PRO A 165 -22.58 35.83 22.28
C PRO A 165 -21.14 35.67 22.77
N LEU A 166 -21.02 34.89 23.82
CA LEU A 166 -19.73 34.65 24.43
C LEU A 166 -18.90 33.68 23.61
N LEU A 167 -17.59 33.84 23.63
CA LEU A 167 -16.60 32.99 22.97
C LEU A 167 -16.85 31.46 23.12
N PRO A 168 -17.34 30.92 24.27
CA PRO A 168 -17.69 29.51 24.38
C PRO A 168 -18.75 29.03 23.40
N VAL A 169 -19.72 29.86 23.03
CA VAL A 169 -20.78 29.52 22.07
C VAL A 169 -20.18 29.32 20.67
N TYR A 170 -19.35 30.29 20.23
CA TYR A 170 -18.67 30.19 18.94
C TYR A 170 -17.73 28.99 18.89
N ASN A 171 -16.96 28.74 19.93
CA ASN A 171 -16.03 27.60 20.00
C ASN A 171 -16.77 26.25 19.94
N TYR A 172 -17.95 26.18 20.60
CA TYR A 172 -18.75 24.95 20.52
C TYR A 172 -19.28 24.73 19.11
N PHE A 173 -19.80 25.77 18.47
CA PHE A 173 -20.31 25.72 17.11
C PHE A 173 -19.19 25.36 16.10
N LEU A 174 -18.02 25.98 16.20
CA LEU A 174 -16.84 25.62 15.42
C LEU A 174 -16.43 24.15 15.63
N GLY A 175 -16.48 23.67 16.88
CA GLY A 175 -16.24 22.27 17.20
C GLY A 175 -17.26 21.31 16.53
N ALA A 176 -18.52 21.73 16.42
CA ALA A 176 -19.55 20.99 15.70
C ALA A 176 -19.31 20.99 14.17
N CYS A 177 -18.89 22.13 13.60
CA CYS A 177 -18.48 22.23 12.19
C CYS A 177 -17.30 21.29 11.88
N VAL A 178 -16.36 21.13 12.78
CA VAL A 178 -15.25 20.17 12.65
C VAL A 178 -15.77 18.72 12.60
N LYS A 179 -16.68 18.35 13.49
CA LYS A 179 -17.27 17.02 13.54
C LYS A 179 -18.04 16.66 12.27
N THR A 180 -18.76 17.62 11.72
CA THR A 180 -19.58 17.46 10.49
C THR A 180 -18.80 17.73 9.21
N ARG A 181 -17.52 18.14 9.31
CA ARG A 181 -16.64 18.53 8.20
C ARG A 181 -17.20 19.66 7.33
N ASN A 182 -18.02 20.55 7.90
CA ASN A 182 -18.65 21.64 7.17
C ASN A 182 -17.88 22.95 7.31
N GLY A 183 -17.13 23.31 6.25
CA GLY A 183 -16.32 24.52 6.19
C GLY A 183 -17.15 25.80 6.04
N ASN A 184 -18.25 25.76 5.32
CA ASN A 184 -19.06 26.97 4.99
C ASN A 184 -19.65 27.61 6.26
N TYR A 185 -20.18 26.78 7.17
CA TYR A 185 -20.70 27.31 8.45
C TYR A 185 -19.58 27.81 9.36
N ALA A 186 -18.40 27.18 9.29
CA ALA A 186 -17.24 27.65 10.04
C ALA A 186 -16.76 29.03 9.54
N SER A 187 -16.69 29.26 8.23
CA SER A 187 -16.35 30.57 7.65
C SER A 187 -17.34 31.66 8.06
N ARG A 188 -18.65 31.37 7.96
CA ARG A 188 -19.68 32.31 8.44
C ARG A 188 -19.55 32.65 9.93
N CYS A 189 -19.23 31.63 10.73
CA CYS A 189 -19.01 31.86 12.18
C CYS A 189 -17.80 32.74 12.43
N LEU A 190 -16.72 32.60 11.67
CA LEU A 190 -15.53 33.45 11.77
C LEU A 190 -15.82 34.86 11.31
N GLU A 191 -16.53 35.07 10.23
CA GLU A 191 -16.97 36.38 9.76
C GLU A 191 -17.81 37.12 10.83
N LEU A 192 -18.74 36.38 11.49
CA LEU A 192 -19.50 36.93 12.60
C LEU A 192 -18.64 37.27 13.82
N MET A 193 -17.63 36.45 14.15
CA MET A 193 -16.68 36.77 15.22
C MET A 193 -15.87 38.02 14.90
N ASP A 194 -15.40 38.18 13.67
CA ASP A 194 -14.63 39.31 13.22
C ASP A 194 -15.49 40.60 13.17
N GLN A 195 -16.72 40.54 12.65
CA GLN A 195 -17.69 41.63 12.64
C GLN A 195 -18.01 42.14 14.07
N ARG A 196 -18.14 41.21 15.02
CA ARG A 196 -18.45 41.50 16.42
C ARG A 196 -17.22 41.72 17.28
N ARG A 197 -16.03 41.76 16.68
CA ARG A 197 -14.73 41.98 17.36
C ARG A 197 -14.48 40.99 18.51
N VAL A 198 -14.96 39.75 18.39
CA VAL A 198 -14.76 38.69 19.37
C VAL A 198 -13.37 38.11 19.20
N GLY A 199 -12.50 38.25 20.18
CA GLY A 199 -11.13 37.72 20.13
C GLY A 199 -11.09 36.18 20.07
N LYS A 200 -10.30 35.63 19.15
CA LYS A 200 -10.07 34.22 19.00
C LYS A 200 -9.13 33.71 20.10
N ASN A 201 -9.46 32.61 20.76
CA ASN A 201 -8.58 31.97 21.75
C ASN A 201 -7.93 30.68 21.24
N GLU A 202 -7.08 30.08 22.07
CA GLU A 202 -6.40 28.82 21.70
C GLU A 202 -7.34 27.65 21.30
N ILE A 203 -8.56 27.62 21.84
CA ILE A 203 -9.59 26.63 21.52
C ILE A 203 -10.13 26.91 20.12
N THR A 204 -10.35 28.18 19.78
CA THR A 204 -10.77 28.61 18.45
C THR A 204 -9.74 28.18 17.41
N TYR A 205 -8.46 28.54 17.63
CA TYR A 205 -7.39 28.13 16.70
C TYR A 205 -7.23 26.63 16.58
N ALA A 206 -7.41 25.87 17.67
CA ALA A 206 -7.38 24.41 17.62
C ALA A 206 -8.52 23.81 16.79
N ALA A 207 -9.71 24.41 16.80
CA ALA A 207 -10.82 23.99 15.96
C ALA A 207 -10.54 24.32 14.48
N LEU A 208 -10.02 25.51 14.20
CA LEU A 208 -9.64 25.95 12.84
C LEU A 208 -8.55 25.07 12.23
N LEU A 209 -7.51 24.73 12.98
CA LEU A 209 -6.46 23.81 12.55
C LEU A 209 -7.02 22.44 12.17
N LYS A 210 -7.90 21.87 13.00
CA LYS A 210 -8.54 20.58 12.69
C LYS A 210 -9.39 20.67 11.44
N LEU A 211 -10.11 21.76 11.23
CA LEU A 211 -10.94 21.98 10.05
C LEU A 211 -10.07 22.08 8.79
N ALA A 212 -8.98 22.89 8.83
CA ALA A 212 -8.04 23.03 7.73
C ALA A 212 -7.39 21.69 7.35
N VAL A 213 -7.04 20.85 8.33
CA VAL A 213 -6.50 19.50 8.10
C VAL A 213 -7.55 18.59 7.44
N LEU A 214 -8.81 18.64 7.90
CA LEU A 214 -9.89 17.84 7.33
C LEU A 214 -10.23 18.25 5.89
N GLN A 215 -10.07 19.53 5.57
CA GLN A 215 -10.25 20.09 4.22
C GLN A 215 -9.00 19.94 3.33
N ARG A 216 -7.91 19.41 3.86
CA ARG A 216 -6.59 19.31 3.18
C ARG A 216 -6.08 20.66 2.67
N ASN A 217 -6.30 21.73 3.43
CA ASN A 217 -5.94 23.10 3.07
C ASN A 217 -4.67 23.55 3.83
N LEU A 218 -3.50 23.38 3.22
CA LEU A 218 -2.21 23.78 3.78
C LEU A 218 -2.05 25.31 3.89
N PRO A 219 -2.44 26.13 2.89
CA PRO A 219 -2.40 27.59 2.99
C PRO A 219 -3.11 28.12 4.24
N SER A 220 -4.32 27.60 4.54
CA SER A 220 -5.05 28.02 5.75
C SER A 220 -4.31 27.68 7.05
N VAL A 221 -3.56 26.56 7.11
CA VAL A 221 -2.73 26.26 8.30
C VAL A 221 -1.62 27.29 8.49
N ASN A 222 -0.98 27.73 7.39
CA ASN A 222 0.05 28.75 7.43
C ASN A 222 -0.50 30.12 7.86
N GLU A 223 -1.67 30.51 7.37
CA GLU A 223 -2.38 31.74 7.80
C GLU A 223 -2.73 31.68 9.28
N ILE A 224 -3.29 30.56 9.73
CA ILE A 224 -3.63 30.34 11.14
C ILE A 224 -2.36 30.42 12.02
N LEU A 225 -1.24 29.83 11.58
CA LEU A 225 0.03 29.93 12.31
C LEU A 225 0.49 31.38 12.42
N LYS A 226 0.47 32.13 11.31
CA LYS A 226 0.85 33.56 11.28
C LYS A 226 0.00 34.36 12.24
N HIS A 227 -1.31 34.26 12.14
CA HIS A 227 -2.23 34.97 13.06
C HIS A 227 -2.09 34.51 14.51
N TYR A 228 -1.78 33.24 14.76
CA TYR A 228 -1.56 32.75 16.10
C TYR A 228 -0.32 33.38 16.74
N VAL A 229 0.79 33.44 15.98
CA VAL A 229 2.08 34.01 16.45
C VAL A 229 1.97 35.52 16.73
N ASP A 230 1.11 36.23 15.97
CA ASP A 230 0.89 37.67 16.19
C ASP A 230 0.21 37.96 17.53
N HIS A 231 -0.58 37.04 18.08
CA HIS A 231 -1.40 37.25 19.28
C HIS A 231 -0.99 36.40 20.47
N TYR A 232 -0.35 35.24 20.23
CA TYR A 232 0.01 34.27 21.27
C TYR A 232 1.44 33.81 21.15
N SER A 233 2.10 33.56 22.27
CA SER A 233 3.40 32.86 22.28
C SER A 233 3.21 31.40 21.99
N LEU A 234 4.15 30.79 21.23
CA LEU A 234 4.17 29.37 20.94
C LEU A 234 4.54 28.58 22.20
N SER A 235 3.58 27.91 22.77
CA SER A 235 3.76 26.94 23.86
C SER A 235 4.06 25.54 23.29
N ILE A 236 4.62 24.64 24.10
CA ILE A 236 4.84 23.23 23.71
C ILE A 236 3.53 22.57 23.26
N LEU A 237 2.39 22.91 23.83
CA LEU A 237 1.09 22.37 23.44
C LEU A 237 0.60 22.94 22.10
N SER A 238 0.79 24.22 21.84
CA SER A 238 0.42 24.83 20.56
C SER A 238 1.32 24.32 19.42
N LEU A 239 2.63 24.24 19.65
CA LEU A 239 3.58 23.66 18.70
C LEU A 239 3.19 22.25 18.30
N ARG A 240 2.81 21.38 19.25
CA ARG A 240 2.34 20.04 18.94
C ARG A 240 1.13 20.01 18.01
N LYS A 241 0.17 20.94 18.21
CA LYS A 241 -1.02 21.03 17.34
C LYS A 241 -0.63 21.40 15.90
N PHE A 242 0.30 22.34 15.74
CA PHE A 242 0.80 22.74 14.43
C PHE A 242 1.64 21.62 13.78
N ILE A 243 2.56 21.01 14.51
CA ILE A 243 3.35 19.86 14.02
C ILE A 243 2.41 18.75 13.50
N TRP A 244 1.39 18.38 14.30
CA TRP A 244 0.39 17.40 13.88
C TRP A 244 -0.36 17.84 12.62
N SER A 245 -0.68 19.11 12.46
CA SER A 245 -1.38 19.63 11.29
C SER A 245 -0.52 19.56 10.04
N PHE A 246 0.73 20.01 10.11
CA PHE A 246 1.68 19.97 9.00
C PHE A 246 2.01 18.53 8.59
N THR A 247 2.25 17.65 9.56
CA THR A 247 2.53 16.21 9.25
C THR A 247 1.35 15.54 8.55
N ARG A 248 0.10 15.88 8.90
CA ARG A 248 -1.10 15.35 8.24
C ARG A 248 -1.32 15.88 6.85
N LEU A 249 -0.83 17.05 6.53
CA LEU A 249 -0.90 17.69 5.22
C LEU A 249 0.31 17.41 4.34
N GLY A 250 1.33 16.72 4.89
CA GLY A 250 2.53 16.32 4.14
C GLY A 250 3.62 17.41 4.07
N ASP A 251 3.48 18.51 4.80
CA ASP A 251 4.53 19.54 4.91
C ASP A 251 5.54 19.14 6.00
N LEU A 252 6.48 18.31 5.61
CA LEU A 252 7.52 17.79 6.50
C LEU A 252 8.49 18.89 6.94
N LYS A 253 8.76 19.88 6.08
CA LYS A 253 9.68 20.97 6.36
C LYS A 253 9.19 21.82 7.53
N SER A 254 7.98 22.37 7.43
CA SER A 254 7.39 23.19 8.51
C SER A 254 7.19 22.38 9.79
N ALA A 255 6.83 21.09 9.67
CA ALA A 255 6.72 20.22 10.84
C ALA A 255 8.06 20.02 11.56
N TYR A 256 9.15 19.84 10.81
CA TYR A 256 10.51 19.71 11.35
C TYR A 256 10.99 21.02 12.02
N GLU A 257 10.81 22.17 11.36
CA GLU A 257 11.16 23.48 11.93
C GLU A 257 10.50 23.70 13.31
N LEU A 258 9.20 23.43 13.39
CA LEU A 258 8.45 23.57 14.63
C LEU A 258 8.85 22.54 15.69
N LEU A 259 9.22 21.32 15.28
CA LEU A 259 9.76 20.31 16.17
C LEU A 259 11.08 20.77 16.80
N GLN A 260 12.02 21.31 15.99
CA GLN A 260 13.29 21.84 16.51
C GLN A 260 13.08 23.03 17.44
N HIS A 261 12.10 23.90 17.14
CA HIS A 261 11.70 24.96 18.05
C HIS A 261 11.16 24.41 19.38
N MET A 262 10.35 23.36 19.34
CA MET A 262 9.85 22.68 20.54
C MET A 262 10.99 22.05 21.35
N VAL A 263 11.97 21.41 20.71
CA VAL A 263 13.18 20.85 21.35
C VAL A 263 13.96 21.95 22.06
N ALA A 264 14.16 23.10 21.40
CA ALA A 264 14.87 24.26 21.99
C ALA A 264 14.17 24.82 23.22
N LEU A 265 12.82 24.91 23.19
CA LEU A 265 12.05 25.34 24.39
C LEU A 265 12.19 24.32 25.53
N ALA A 266 12.10 23.02 25.23
CA ALA A 266 12.25 21.99 26.25
C ALA A 266 13.67 21.96 26.85
N SER A 267 14.71 22.19 26.07
CA SER A 267 16.13 22.23 26.51
C SER A 267 16.42 23.44 27.42
N ARG A 268 15.60 24.48 27.36
CA ARG A 268 15.69 25.65 28.26
C ARG A 268 15.07 25.42 29.63
N GLY A 269 14.58 24.21 29.93
CA GLY A 269 14.04 23.86 31.25
C GLY A 269 12.53 24.04 31.40
N GLU A 270 11.78 24.31 30.34
CA GLU A 270 10.32 24.32 30.35
C GLU A 270 9.77 22.86 30.28
N LEU A 271 10.08 22.10 31.33
CA LEU A 271 9.69 20.69 31.44
C LEU A 271 8.19 20.47 31.65
N PHE A 272 7.48 21.49 32.09
CA PHE A 272 6.04 21.44 32.36
C PHE A 272 5.30 22.57 31.65
N VAL A 273 4.14 22.24 31.11
CA VAL A 273 3.25 23.24 30.53
C VAL A 273 2.62 24.05 31.64
N LYS A 274 3.13 25.26 31.90
CA LYS A 274 2.50 26.25 32.79
C LYS A 274 1.60 27.12 31.95
N PHE A 275 0.30 27.17 32.29
CA PHE A 275 -0.60 28.21 31.79
C PHE A 275 -0.21 29.53 32.46
N LYS A 276 0.53 30.40 31.79
CA LYS A 276 0.74 31.79 32.21
C LYS A 276 0.02 32.74 31.29
N SER A 277 -0.87 33.52 31.86
CA SER A 277 -1.36 34.75 31.27
C SER A 277 -0.23 35.78 31.35
N GLY A 278 0.50 35.97 30.28
CA GLY A 278 1.54 36.98 30.19
C GLY A 278 2.24 36.92 28.83
N LYS A 279 2.35 38.08 28.19
CA LYS A 279 3.03 38.23 26.91
C LYS A 279 4.49 37.78 27.02
N LEU A 280 4.86 36.73 26.27
CA LEU A 280 6.26 36.37 26.09
C LEU A 280 6.70 36.77 24.68
N HIS A 281 7.83 37.44 24.55
CA HIS A 281 8.49 37.74 23.30
C HIS A 281 8.99 36.45 22.68
N SER A 282 8.53 36.14 21.48
CA SER A 282 9.01 35.06 20.64
C SER A 282 10.44 35.38 20.16
N THR A 283 11.44 34.73 20.72
CA THR A 283 12.73 34.63 20.06
C THR A 283 12.64 33.53 19.04
N ARG A 284 12.63 33.90 17.76
CA ARG A 284 12.74 32.96 16.64
C ARG A 284 14.15 32.39 16.68
N LEU A 285 14.28 31.11 16.90
CA LEU A 285 15.55 30.39 16.77
C LEU A 285 15.71 30.00 15.30
N ASP A 286 16.74 30.51 14.65
CA ASP A 286 17.17 30.02 13.33
C ASP A 286 17.86 28.66 13.50
N ILE A 287 17.08 27.60 13.36
CA ILE A 287 17.57 26.23 13.41
C ILE A 287 17.79 25.79 11.98
N PRO A 288 19.04 25.40 11.61
CA PRO A 288 19.33 24.97 10.26
C PRO A 288 18.53 23.68 9.94
N ILE A 289 17.82 23.71 8.82
CA ILE A 289 17.08 22.57 8.29
C ILE A 289 18.00 21.84 7.32
N PRO A 290 18.11 20.51 7.40
CA PRO A 290 18.80 19.77 6.35
C PRO A 290 18.10 20.01 5.01
N SER A 291 18.76 20.72 4.09
CA SER A 291 18.20 20.97 2.78
C SER A 291 18.30 19.71 1.94
N SER A 292 17.17 19.18 1.50
CA SER A 292 17.05 18.04 0.58
C SER A 292 17.64 18.32 -0.83
N THR A 293 18.27 19.50 -1.04
CA THR A 293 18.78 19.92 -2.33
C THR A 293 20.28 19.66 -2.55
N GLN A 294 21.03 19.16 -1.57
CA GLN A 294 22.48 18.93 -1.73
C GLN A 294 22.88 17.50 -2.10
N THR A 295 21.97 16.56 -2.27
CA THR A 295 22.28 15.16 -2.61
C THR A 295 21.90 14.77 -4.05
N ARG A 296 22.05 15.68 -5.02
CA ARG A 296 21.81 15.34 -6.44
C ARG A 296 23.06 15.28 -7.33
N SER A 297 24.24 15.19 -6.76
CA SER A 297 25.48 15.10 -7.55
C SER A 297 26.56 14.18 -6.97
N GLU A 298 26.18 13.09 -6.29
CA GLU A 298 27.09 11.96 -6.16
C GLU A 298 26.29 10.67 -6.38
N LYS A 299 26.54 10.06 -7.53
CA LYS A 299 26.22 8.66 -7.78
C LYS A 299 27.06 7.84 -6.80
N VAL A 300 26.55 7.60 -5.62
CA VAL A 300 27.10 6.57 -4.75
C VAL A 300 26.46 5.26 -5.15
N ALA A 301 27.35 4.34 -5.51
CA ALA A 301 27.06 2.96 -5.79
C ALA A 301 26.19 2.34 -4.70
N LEU A 302 25.27 1.49 -5.10
CA LEU A 302 24.53 0.57 -4.27
C LEU A 302 25.54 -0.18 -3.36
N GLY A 303 25.53 0.11 -2.07
CA GLY A 303 26.38 -0.62 -1.13
C GLY A 303 26.47 0.08 0.22
N GLY A 304 25.80 -0.46 1.19
CA GLY A 304 26.07 -0.15 2.58
C GLY A 304 25.02 0.73 3.27
N VAL A 305 23.98 0.08 3.73
CA VAL A 305 23.28 0.51 4.94
C VAL A 305 24.36 0.64 6.01
N ASN A 306 24.55 1.84 6.54
CA ASN A 306 25.56 2.10 7.55
C ASN A 306 25.34 1.17 8.76
N ASP A 307 26.16 0.14 8.88
CA ASP A 307 26.26 -0.76 10.04
C ASP A 307 26.43 0.03 11.35
N HIS A 308 26.98 1.24 11.26
CA HIS A 308 27.19 2.14 12.39
C HIS A 308 25.91 2.62 13.08
N THR A 309 24.78 2.78 12.36
CA THR A 309 23.52 3.25 12.98
C THR A 309 22.87 2.14 13.80
N VAL A 310 22.96 0.92 13.32
CA VAL A 310 22.45 -0.27 14.06
C VAL A 310 23.36 -0.57 15.26
N SER A 311 24.67 -0.45 15.10
CA SER A 311 25.64 -0.60 16.19
C SER A 311 25.45 0.45 17.28
N LEU A 312 25.23 1.72 16.91
CA LEU A 312 24.91 2.79 17.87
C LEU A 312 23.60 2.55 18.63
N MET A 313 22.58 1.95 17.98
CA MET A 313 21.33 1.60 18.65
C MET A 313 21.47 0.43 19.63
N VAL A 314 22.38 -0.49 19.36
CA VAL A 314 22.68 -1.65 20.23
C VAL A 314 23.61 -1.24 21.36
N ASP A 315 24.65 -0.44 21.07
CA ASP A 315 25.68 -0.05 22.05
C ASP A 315 25.15 0.96 23.10
N ALA A 316 24.15 1.76 22.77
CA ALA A 316 23.52 2.69 23.71
C ALA A 316 22.79 1.98 24.86
N HIS A 317 22.47 0.69 24.73
CA HIS A 317 21.77 -0.12 25.74
C HIS A 317 22.68 -1.14 26.43
N GLY A 318 23.92 -1.34 25.97
CA GLY A 318 24.89 -2.28 26.54
C GLY A 318 25.74 -1.74 27.70
N LYS A 319 25.65 -0.45 28.00
CA LYS A 319 26.39 0.21 29.11
C LYS A 319 25.46 0.81 30.16
N SER A 320 24.66 -0.02 30.78
CA SER A 320 24.06 0.34 32.08
C SER A 320 24.83 -0.33 33.21
N ASN A 321 26.07 0.09 33.42
CA ASN A 321 26.74 -0.11 34.67
C ASN A 321 27.16 1.27 35.24
N GLY A 322 26.39 1.73 36.22
CA GLY A 322 26.85 2.61 37.26
C GLY A 322 27.07 4.07 36.88
N ILE A 323 25.99 4.80 36.58
CA ILE A 323 25.92 6.21 36.89
C ILE A 323 24.69 6.36 37.77
N GLU A 324 24.94 6.77 38.99
CA GLU A 324 23.93 7.06 40.00
C GLU A 324 22.87 7.99 39.41
N SER A 325 21.64 7.50 39.38
CA SER A 325 20.48 8.33 39.14
C SER A 325 20.44 9.40 40.23
N SER A 326 20.88 10.60 39.89
CA SER A 326 20.49 11.76 40.67
C SER A 326 18.96 11.81 40.63
N ASN A 327 18.37 11.29 41.70
CA ASN A 327 16.97 11.40 42.02
C ASN A 327 16.60 12.88 42.05
N VAL A 328 16.15 13.39 40.91
CA VAL A 328 15.34 14.62 40.90
C VAL A 328 14.01 14.23 41.54
N VAL A 329 13.95 14.46 42.82
CA VAL A 329 12.73 14.34 43.64
C VAL A 329 11.70 15.28 43.04
N LEU A 330 10.80 14.76 42.25
CA LEU A 330 9.60 15.44 41.80
C LEU A 330 8.73 15.72 43.01
N PRO A 331 8.34 16.99 43.28
CA PRO A 331 7.42 17.27 44.35
C PRO A 331 6.07 16.57 44.08
N LYS A 332 5.69 15.67 44.97
CA LYS A 332 4.36 15.08 45.05
C LYS A 332 3.36 16.19 45.39
N GLY A 333 2.81 16.83 44.39
CA GLY A 333 1.79 17.86 44.54
C GLY A 333 1.07 18.14 43.28
N GLN A 334 -0.05 17.51 43.12
CA GLN A 334 -1.24 17.90 42.33
C GLN A 334 -1.09 18.33 40.89
N SER A 335 -2.00 17.76 40.14
CA SER A 335 -2.63 18.25 38.93
C SER A 335 -2.18 17.59 37.63
N ASN A 336 -3.14 17.42 36.76
CA ASN A 336 -3.21 16.86 35.43
C ASN A 336 -2.16 17.39 34.38
N ASN A 337 -0.95 17.67 34.79
CA ASN A 337 0.10 18.22 33.93
C ASN A 337 0.81 17.07 33.20
N ILE A 338 0.66 17.04 31.88
CA ILE A 338 1.39 16.08 31.05
C ILE A 338 2.86 16.54 30.98
N PRO A 339 3.84 15.67 31.31
CA PRO A 339 5.26 16.05 31.24
C PRO A 339 5.66 16.45 29.81
N ALA A 340 6.49 17.48 29.67
CA ALA A 340 6.98 17.96 28.35
C ALA A 340 7.66 16.86 27.55
N THR A 341 8.38 15.95 28.20
CA THR A 341 9.02 14.76 27.60
C THR A 341 8.01 13.85 26.85
N ARG A 342 6.80 13.70 27.41
CA ARG A 342 5.75 12.92 26.76
C ARG A 342 5.21 13.61 25.51
N ILE A 343 5.06 14.94 25.55
CA ILE A 343 4.59 15.74 24.42
C ILE A 343 5.65 15.74 23.32
N LEU A 344 6.93 15.91 23.66
CA LEU A 344 8.06 15.81 22.75
C LEU A 344 8.06 14.45 22.03
N ARG A 345 8.00 13.34 22.77
CA ARG A 345 7.96 12.01 22.20
C ARG A 345 6.80 11.85 21.19
N TRP A 346 5.62 12.37 21.50
CA TRP A 346 4.50 12.33 20.57
C TRP A 346 4.77 13.15 19.30
N SER A 347 5.41 14.31 19.43
CA SER A 347 5.75 15.18 18.28
C SER A 347 6.83 14.56 17.39
N PHE A 348 7.86 13.96 17.99
CA PHE A 348 8.84 13.15 17.25
C PHE A 348 8.16 12.03 16.48
N ASN A 349 7.27 11.29 17.13
CA ASN A 349 6.52 10.21 16.46
C ASN A 349 5.72 10.72 15.25
N ASP A 350 5.00 11.84 15.39
CA ASP A 350 4.21 12.43 14.31
C ASP A 350 5.12 12.78 13.11
N VAL A 351 6.31 13.37 13.35
CA VAL A 351 7.26 13.73 12.29
C VAL A 351 7.93 12.49 11.68
N ILE A 352 8.36 11.50 12.48
CA ILE A 352 8.92 10.24 12.01
C ILE A 352 7.92 9.47 11.14
N HIS A 353 6.63 9.43 11.52
CA HIS A 353 5.58 8.86 10.67
C HIS A 353 5.37 9.64 9.37
N ALA A 354 5.53 10.96 9.39
CA ALA A 354 5.49 11.77 8.17
C ALA A 354 6.69 11.48 7.25
N CYS A 355 7.89 11.23 7.81
CA CYS A 355 9.04 10.73 7.06
C CYS A 355 8.73 9.39 6.37
N GLY A 356 7.97 8.49 7.05
CA GLY A 356 7.51 7.25 6.46
C GLY A 356 6.59 7.44 5.24
N GLN A 357 5.77 8.48 5.24
CA GLN A 357 4.90 8.82 4.10
C GLN A 357 5.68 9.43 2.92
N SER A 358 6.66 10.27 3.22
CA SER A 358 7.52 10.93 2.21
C SER A 358 8.74 10.10 1.78
N LYS A 359 8.94 8.92 2.38
CA LYS A 359 10.09 8.03 2.18
C LYS A 359 11.45 8.74 2.41
N ASN A 360 11.51 9.60 3.40
CA ASN A 360 12.73 10.29 3.79
C ASN A 360 13.40 9.54 4.95
N SER A 361 14.28 8.60 4.62
CA SER A 361 15.00 7.77 5.59
C SER A 361 16.04 8.54 6.37
N GLU A 362 16.79 9.44 5.72
CA GLU A 362 17.85 10.22 6.35
C GLU A 362 17.33 11.08 7.51
N LEU A 363 16.23 11.81 7.26
CA LEU A 363 15.61 12.63 8.29
C LEU A 363 15.04 11.78 9.43
N ALA A 364 14.48 10.60 9.12
CA ALA A 364 13.97 9.69 10.13
C ALA A 364 15.09 9.17 11.05
N GLU A 365 16.25 8.83 10.50
CA GLU A 365 17.44 8.41 11.24
C GLU A 365 17.99 9.52 12.14
N GLN A 366 18.13 10.75 11.60
CA GLN A 366 18.53 11.91 12.37
C GLN A 366 17.58 12.19 13.53
N LEU A 367 16.26 12.10 13.31
CA LEU A 367 15.26 12.28 14.35
C LEU A 367 15.31 11.18 15.41
N MET A 368 15.57 9.94 15.03
CA MET A 368 15.71 8.83 15.94
C MET A 368 16.93 9.01 16.84
N LEU A 369 18.06 9.42 16.25
CA LEU A 369 19.29 9.73 16.98
C LEU A 369 19.10 10.94 17.92
N GLN A 370 18.44 12.00 17.45
CA GLN A 370 18.12 13.18 18.25
C GLN A 370 17.23 12.81 19.46
N MET A 371 16.25 11.92 19.25
CA MET A 371 15.40 11.40 20.33
C MET A 371 16.23 10.71 21.42
N GLN A 372 17.16 9.87 21.02
CA GLN A 372 18.04 9.14 21.94
C GLN A 372 18.97 10.11 22.72
N ASN A 373 19.57 11.07 22.03
CA ASN A 373 20.42 12.10 22.63
C ASN A 373 19.67 12.97 23.66
N LEU A 374 18.36 13.15 23.47
CA LEU A 374 17.50 13.83 24.44
C LEU A 374 17.00 12.94 25.59
N GLY A 375 17.47 11.69 25.66
CA GLY A 375 17.02 10.72 26.66
C GLY A 375 15.55 10.27 26.50
N LEU A 376 14.96 10.47 25.32
CA LEU A 376 13.60 10.04 25.02
C LEU A 376 13.62 8.59 24.52
N VAL A 377 13.09 7.67 25.33
CA VAL A 377 13.03 6.24 24.96
C VAL A 377 12.02 6.06 23.81
N PRO A 378 12.45 5.49 22.66
CA PRO A 378 11.57 5.13 21.56
C PRO A 378 10.49 4.11 22.00
N SER A 379 9.30 4.24 21.48
CA SER A 379 8.17 3.33 21.75
C SER A 379 7.88 2.45 20.53
N SER A 380 7.05 1.41 20.69
CA SER A 380 6.57 0.61 19.54
C SER A 380 5.99 1.48 18.42
N HIS A 381 5.34 2.60 18.77
CA HIS A 381 4.82 3.55 17.79
C HIS A 381 5.94 4.32 17.06
N THR A 382 7.02 4.68 17.76
CA THR A 382 8.20 5.30 17.15
C THR A 382 8.84 4.37 16.12
N TYR A 383 9.07 3.10 16.52
CA TYR A 383 9.62 2.09 15.62
C TYR A 383 8.71 1.78 14.42
N ASP A 384 7.37 1.79 14.59
CA ASP A 384 6.44 1.61 13.45
C ASP A 384 6.64 2.71 12.40
N GLY A 385 6.71 3.98 12.83
CA GLY A 385 6.97 5.09 11.91
C GLY A 385 8.35 5.03 11.27
N PHE A 386 9.37 4.70 12.06
CA PHE A 386 10.75 4.61 11.62
C PHE A 386 10.95 3.47 10.61
N ILE A 387 10.47 2.27 10.89
CA ILE A 387 10.53 1.14 9.95
C ILE A 387 9.86 1.47 8.62
N ARG A 388 8.73 2.20 8.65
CA ARG A 388 8.08 2.66 7.41
C ARG A 388 8.90 3.66 6.61
N ALA A 389 9.71 4.48 7.28
CA ALA A 389 10.56 5.46 6.64
C ALA A 389 11.80 4.84 5.99
N VAL A 390 12.43 3.88 6.68
CA VAL A 390 13.69 3.25 6.24
C VAL A 390 13.48 1.97 5.42
N ALA A 391 12.30 1.36 5.47
CA ALA A 391 11.98 0.15 4.72
C ALA A 391 11.71 0.49 3.25
N PHE A 392 12.63 0.12 2.38
CA PHE A 392 12.52 0.16 0.92
C PHE A 392 12.94 -1.21 0.32
N PRO A 393 12.57 -1.51 -0.93
CA PRO A 393 13.00 -2.75 -1.58
C PRO A 393 14.52 -2.88 -1.55
N GLY A 394 15.04 -3.93 -0.94
CA GLY A 394 16.47 -4.13 -0.70
C GLY A 394 16.98 -3.88 0.73
N ALA A 395 16.19 -3.17 1.56
CA ALA A 395 16.54 -2.93 2.97
C ALA A 395 15.70 -3.77 3.95
N TYR A 396 15.18 -4.92 3.52
CA TYR A 396 14.40 -5.81 4.39
C TYR A 396 15.21 -6.32 5.60
N GLU A 397 16.52 -6.54 5.43
CA GLU A 397 17.43 -6.95 6.48
C GLU A 397 17.48 -5.92 7.61
N TYR A 398 17.53 -4.64 7.26
CA TYR A 398 17.49 -3.56 8.25
C TYR A 398 16.16 -3.54 9.02
N GLY A 399 15.05 -3.75 8.33
CA GLY A 399 13.73 -3.91 8.96
C GLY A 399 13.69 -5.09 9.94
N MET A 400 14.28 -6.23 9.58
CA MET A 400 14.40 -7.40 10.45
C MET A 400 15.30 -7.14 11.66
N THR A 401 16.41 -6.42 11.47
CA THR A 401 17.30 -6.02 12.57
C THR A 401 16.57 -5.12 13.55
N LEU A 402 15.78 -4.15 13.08
CA LEU A 402 14.96 -3.29 13.94
C LEU A 402 13.90 -4.07 14.72
N LEU A 403 13.27 -5.09 14.12
CA LEU A 403 12.35 -5.98 14.84
C LEU A 403 13.08 -6.75 15.95
N LYS A 404 14.31 -7.24 15.72
CA LYS A 404 15.14 -7.87 16.74
C LYS A 404 15.48 -6.90 17.88
N VAL A 405 15.84 -5.64 17.56
CA VAL A 405 16.09 -4.59 18.57
C VAL A 405 14.82 -4.33 19.41
N MET A 406 13.65 -4.23 18.77
CA MET A 406 12.37 -4.09 19.50
C MET A 406 12.13 -5.26 20.47
N GLN A 407 12.42 -6.48 20.04
CA GLN A 407 12.27 -7.68 20.86
C GLN A 407 13.26 -7.68 22.06
N GLN A 408 14.50 -7.30 21.85
CA GLN A 408 15.50 -7.14 22.92
C GLN A 408 15.08 -6.10 23.97
N GLN A 409 14.38 -5.04 23.52
CA GLN A 409 13.84 -3.99 24.40
C GLN A 409 12.47 -4.36 25.01
N ASN A 410 12.00 -5.59 24.84
CA ASN A 410 10.65 -6.04 25.25
C ASN A 410 9.51 -5.17 24.68
N LEU A 411 9.71 -4.57 23.51
CA LEU A 411 8.69 -3.81 22.79
C LEU A 411 7.94 -4.71 21.83
N LYS A 412 6.62 -4.80 21.99
CA LYS A 412 5.77 -5.57 21.06
C LYS A 412 5.57 -4.75 19.77
N PRO A 413 5.93 -5.29 18.58
CA PRO A 413 5.64 -4.64 17.30
C PRO A 413 4.13 -4.59 17.05
N TYR A 414 3.67 -3.56 16.33
CA TYR A 414 2.28 -3.51 15.90
C TYR A 414 2.04 -4.45 14.72
N ASN A 415 0.80 -4.88 14.54
CA ASN A 415 0.39 -5.64 13.35
C ASN A 415 0.75 -4.91 12.05
N SER A 416 0.63 -3.58 12.04
CA SER A 416 1.02 -2.74 10.91
C SER A 416 2.52 -2.76 10.62
N THR A 417 3.36 -2.85 11.64
CA THR A 417 4.82 -2.96 11.51
C THR A 417 5.19 -4.30 10.89
N LEU A 418 4.67 -5.40 11.45
CA LEU A 418 4.88 -6.75 10.93
C LEU A 418 4.43 -6.87 9.47
N ALA A 419 3.24 -6.35 9.16
CA ALA A 419 2.68 -6.34 7.80
C ALA A 419 3.55 -5.53 6.82
N THR A 420 4.13 -4.42 7.29
CA THR A 420 5.03 -3.60 6.46
C THR A 420 6.33 -4.34 6.16
N VAL A 421 6.99 -4.90 7.17
CA VAL A 421 8.24 -5.65 6.97
C VAL A 421 8.00 -6.89 6.10
N SER A 422 6.91 -7.63 6.34
CA SER A 422 6.51 -8.76 5.50
C SER A 422 6.34 -8.36 4.03
N ALA A 423 5.70 -7.21 3.75
CA ALA A 423 5.55 -6.73 2.37
C ALA A 423 6.90 -6.43 1.69
N TYR A 424 7.92 -5.99 2.44
CA TYR A 424 9.26 -5.77 1.90
C TYR A 424 10.03 -7.08 1.74
N CYS A 425 9.92 -8.04 2.67
CA CYS A 425 10.45 -9.39 2.52
C CYS A 425 9.86 -10.06 1.26
N SER A 426 8.56 -9.92 1.02
CA SER A 426 7.90 -10.45 -0.18
C SER A 426 8.49 -9.85 -1.46
N LYS A 427 8.72 -8.53 -1.50
CA LYS A 427 9.35 -7.87 -2.66
C LYS A 427 10.80 -8.26 -2.90
N ALA A 428 11.50 -8.68 -1.84
CA ALA A 428 12.85 -9.22 -1.91
C ALA A 428 12.88 -10.75 -2.11
N PHE A 429 11.73 -11.36 -2.40
CA PHE A 429 11.55 -12.81 -2.57
C PHE A 429 11.94 -13.66 -1.36
N GLN A 430 12.02 -13.07 -0.17
CA GLN A 430 12.21 -13.78 1.09
C GLN A 430 10.85 -14.25 1.63
N VAL A 431 10.26 -15.20 0.93
CA VAL A 431 8.86 -15.62 1.14
C VAL A 431 8.63 -16.30 2.48
N ASP A 432 9.62 -17.06 2.99
CA ASP A 432 9.51 -17.73 4.30
C ASP A 432 9.44 -16.74 5.45
N LEU A 433 10.29 -15.72 5.42
CA LEU A 433 10.27 -14.64 6.40
C LEU A 433 8.98 -13.82 6.30
N ALA A 434 8.51 -13.56 5.08
CA ALA A 434 7.28 -12.81 4.86
C ALA A 434 6.05 -13.55 5.42
N GLU A 435 5.94 -14.85 5.16
CA GLU A 435 4.87 -15.71 5.66
C GLU A 435 4.89 -15.77 7.19
N HIS A 436 6.06 -16.02 7.80
CA HIS A 436 6.24 -16.07 9.24
C HIS A 436 5.83 -14.76 9.95
N LEU A 437 6.13 -13.61 9.36
CA LEU A 437 5.71 -12.32 9.90
C LEU A 437 4.20 -12.11 9.80
N LEU A 438 3.56 -12.54 8.70
CA LEU A 438 2.10 -12.45 8.53
C LEU A 438 1.35 -13.39 9.47
N ASP A 439 1.94 -14.54 9.84
CA ASP A 439 1.35 -15.46 10.81
C ASP A 439 1.28 -14.85 12.22
N GLN A 440 2.19 -13.96 12.55
CA GLN A 440 2.16 -13.23 13.82
C GLN A 440 1.12 -12.10 13.86
N VAL A 441 0.59 -11.67 12.71
CA VAL A 441 -0.41 -10.61 12.64
C VAL A 441 -1.75 -11.13 13.15
N SER A 442 -2.27 -10.54 14.23
CA SER A 442 -3.57 -10.93 14.83
C SER A 442 -4.76 -10.21 14.22
N GLU A 443 -4.57 -8.98 13.74
CA GLU A 443 -5.59 -8.15 13.11
C GLU A 443 -4.99 -7.35 11.95
N CYS A 444 -5.66 -7.39 10.81
CA CYS A 444 -5.32 -6.57 9.64
C CYS A 444 -6.62 -6.12 8.96
N SER A 445 -6.65 -4.88 8.48
CA SER A 445 -7.83 -4.32 7.80
C SER A 445 -7.65 -4.12 6.29
N TYR A 446 -6.51 -4.48 5.74
CA TYR A 446 -6.15 -4.25 4.34
C TYR A 446 -5.38 -5.44 3.75
N ALA A 447 -5.66 -5.75 2.48
CA ALA A 447 -5.09 -6.91 1.78
C ALA A 447 -3.65 -6.71 1.27
N TYR A 448 -3.14 -5.46 1.25
CA TYR A 448 -1.86 -5.11 0.64
C TYR A 448 -0.65 -6.00 1.01
N PRO A 449 -0.35 -6.34 2.29
CA PRO A 449 0.79 -7.19 2.61
C PRO A 449 0.62 -8.62 2.09
N PHE A 450 -0.60 -9.15 2.13
CA PHE A 450 -0.93 -10.46 1.60
C PHE A 450 -0.81 -10.50 0.07
N ASN A 451 -1.26 -9.44 -0.61
CA ASN A 451 -1.09 -9.33 -2.06
C ASN A 451 0.38 -9.25 -2.49
N ASN A 452 1.27 -8.63 -1.70
CA ASN A 452 2.70 -8.66 -2.00
C ASN A 452 3.28 -10.08 -1.86
N LEU A 453 2.85 -10.84 -0.85
CA LEU A 453 3.27 -12.23 -0.69
C LEU A 453 2.70 -13.12 -1.80
N LEU A 454 1.43 -12.93 -2.18
CA LEU A 454 0.84 -13.62 -3.34
C LEU A 454 1.56 -13.28 -4.64
N ALA A 455 2.00 -12.02 -4.84
CA ALA A 455 2.77 -11.63 -6.01
C ALA A 455 4.17 -12.28 -6.02
N ALA A 456 4.81 -12.45 -4.87
CA ALA A 456 6.06 -13.18 -4.77
C ALA A 456 5.85 -14.68 -5.06
N CYS A 457 4.76 -15.27 -4.57
CA CYS A 457 4.39 -16.65 -4.89
C CYS A 457 4.13 -16.84 -6.39
N ASP A 458 3.46 -15.86 -7.04
CA ASP A 458 3.22 -15.86 -8.50
C ASP A 458 4.53 -15.82 -9.28
N SER A 459 5.48 -14.96 -8.87
CA SER A 459 6.79 -14.87 -9.54
C SER A 459 7.69 -16.09 -9.33
N LEU A 460 7.52 -16.82 -8.22
CA LEU A 460 8.32 -18.01 -7.86
C LEU A 460 7.59 -19.32 -8.14
N ASP A 461 6.40 -19.26 -8.74
CA ASP A 461 5.52 -20.40 -9.02
C ASP A 461 5.30 -21.31 -7.80
N GLN A 462 4.84 -20.69 -6.67
CA GLN A 462 4.57 -21.40 -5.42
C GLN A 462 3.07 -21.39 -5.05
N PRO A 463 2.24 -22.18 -5.72
CA PRO A 463 0.79 -22.19 -5.54
C PRO A 463 0.36 -22.70 -4.16
N GLU A 464 1.06 -23.68 -3.59
CA GLU A 464 0.76 -24.24 -2.26
C GLU A 464 0.85 -23.16 -1.16
N ARG A 465 1.87 -22.31 -1.26
CA ARG A 465 2.05 -21.19 -0.35
C ARG A 465 0.92 -20.17 -0.49
N ALA A 466 0.50 -19.90 -1.72
CA ALA A 466 -0.61 -18.99 -1.97
C ALA A 466 -1.93 -19.48 -1.34
N VAL A 467 -2.18 -20.79 -1.33
CA VAL A 467 -3.35 -21.38 -0.63
C VAL A 467 -3.27 -21.10 0.87
N ARG A 468 -2.09 -21.26 1.50
CA ARG A 468 -1.91 -20.93 2.93
C ARG A 468 -2.15 -19.46 3.21
N VAL A 469 -1.64 -18.57 2.35
CA VAL A 469 -1.86 -17.11 2.44
C VAL A 469 -3.34 -16.77 2.38
N LEU A 470 -4.09 -17.37 1.45
CA LEU A 470 -5.55 -17.20 1.34
C LEU A 470 -6.30 -17.72 2.58
N ALA A 471 -5.89 -18.88 3.10
CA ALA A 471 -6.45 -19.43 4.33
C ALA A 471 -6.23 -18.45 5.50
N ARG A 472 -5.04 -17.83 5.57
CA ARG A 472 -4.72 -16.82 6.57
C ARG A 472 -5.56 -15.55 6.41
N MET A 473 -5.78 -15.06 5.19
CA MET A 473 -6.68 -13.94 4.92
C MET A 473 -8.10 -14.23 5.41
N LYS A 474 -8.62 -15.44 5.17
CA LYS A 474 -9.94 -15.86 5.66
C LYS A 474 -10.01 -15.91 7.19
N GLN A 475 -8.98 -16.42 7.86
CA GLN A 475 -8.90 -16.43 9.32
C GLN A 475 -8.99 -15.03 9.93
N LEU A 476 -8.38 -14.04 9.27
CA LEU A 476 -8.38 -12.64 9.68
C LEU A 476 -9.64 -11.89 9.23
N ASN A 477 -10.62 -12.57 8.60
CA ASN A 477 -11.82 -11.96 8.00
C ASN A 477 -11.50 -10.82 7.01
N LEU A 478 -10.36 -10.91 6.32
CA LEU A 478 -9.98 -9.97 5.28
C LEU A 478 -10.77 -10.24 4.00
N ARG A 479 -11.36 -9.21 3.45
CA ARG A 479 -11.99 -9.30 2.12
C ARG A 479 -10.90 -9.17 1.06
N PRO A 480 -10.78 -10.16 0.14
CA PRO A 480 -9.91 -10.02 -1.03
C PRO A 480 -10.32 -8.79 -1.84
N ASP A 481 -9.33 -8.08 -2.36
CA ASP A 481 -9.52 -6.94 -3.27
C ASP A 481 -9.32 -7.38 -4.72
N MET A 482 -9.48 -6.45 -5.67
CA MET A 482 -9.31 -6.76 -7.09
C MET A 482 -7.91 -7.29 -7.40
N ARG A 483 -6.88 -6.73 -6.74
CA ARG A 483 -5.51 -7.17 -6.92
C ARG A 483 -5.28 -8.61 -6.45
N THR A 484 -5.95 -9.02 -5.38
CA THR A 484 -5.92 -10.42 -4.93
C THR A 484 -6.41 -11.36 -6.03
N TYR A 485 -7.55 -11.05 -6.67
CA TYR A 485 -8.09 -11.89 -7.73
C TYR A 485 -7.25 -11.87 -9.01
N GLU A 486 -6.66 -10.73 -9.37
CA GLU A 486 -5.71 -10.67 -10.49
C GLU A 486 -4.53 -11.63 -10.29
N LEU A 487 -3.97 -11.68 -9.08
CA LEU A 487 -2.89 -12.60 -8.74
C LEU A 487 -3.36 -14.06 -8.69
N LEU A 488 -4.56 -14.32 -8.20
CA LEU A 488 -5.13 -15.66 -8.20
C LEU A 488 -5.35 -16.20 -9.61
N PHE A 489 -5.87 -15.39 -10.52
CA PHE A 489 -6.00 -15.78 -11.94
C PHE A 489 -4.64 -15.97 -12.62
N SER A 490 -3.61 -15.21 -12.24
CA SER A 490 -2.26 -15.41 -12.73
C SER A 490 -1.70 -16.74 -12.22
N LEU A 491 -1.71 -16.93 -10.91
CA LEU A 491 -1.07 -18.07 -10.26
C LEU A 491 -1.79 -19.40 -10.54
N PHE A 492 -3.12 -19.44 -10.36
CA PHE A 492 -3.90 -20.67 -10.49
C PHE A 492 -4.47 -20.91 -11.90
N GLY A 493 -4.23 -20.00 -12.83
CA GLY A 493 -4.58 -20.18 -14.22
C GLY A 493 -3.80 -21.32 -14.88
N ASN A 494 -2.48 -21.36 -14.66
CA ASN A 494 -1.54 -22.22 -15.40
C ASN A 494 -0.81 -23.26 -14.54
N VAL A 495 -1.30 -23.58 -13.35
CA VAL A 495 -0.54 -24.40 -12.41
C VAL A 495 -0.76 -25.88 -12.60
N ASN A 496 0.35 -26.63 -12.70
CA ASN A 496 0.43 -28.06 -12.46
C ASN A 496 0.50 -28.38 -10.95
N ALA A 497 -0.36 -27.75 -10.14
CA ALA A 497 -0.41 -28.07 -8.73
C ALA A 497 -0.88 -29.51 -8.53
N PRO A 498 -0.30 -30.27 -7.58
CA PRO A 498 -0.79 -31.59 -7.27
C PRO A 498 -2.26 -31.52 -6.84
N TYR A 499 -3.06 -32.43 -7.35
CA TYR A 499 -4.47 -32.49 -7.01
C TYR A 499 -4.65 -32.87 -5.55
N GLU A 500 -5.39 -32.05 -4.82
CA GLU A 500 -5.85 -32.33 -3.47
C GLU A 500 -7.38 -32.45 -3.44
N GLU A 501 -7.90 -33.56 -2.95
CA GLU A 501 -9.35 -33.76 -2.87
C GLU A 501 -10.00 -32.74 -1.96
N GLY A 502 -11.00 -32.02 -2.47
CA GLY A 502 -11.73 -30.97 -1.75
C GLY A 502 -11.13 -29.56 -1.85
N ASN A 503 -9.95 -29.39 -2.45
CA ASN A 503 -9.38 -28.08 -2.76
C ASN A 503 -9.73 -27.68 -4.21
N MET A 504 -10.67 -26.76 -4.37
CA MET A 504 -11.13 -26.30 -5.69
C MET A 504 -10.02 -25.61 -6.49
N LEU A 505 -9.00 -25.08 -5.85
CA LEU A 505 -7.86 -24.43 -6.52
C LEU A 505 -6.83 -25.43 -7.04
N SER A 506 -6.83 -26.68 -6.57
CA SER A 506 -5.98 -27.77 -7.05
C SER A 506 -6.64 -28.65 -8.11
N GLN A 507 -7.81 -28.27 -8.64
CA GLN A 507 -8.47 -28.99 -9.72
C GLN A 507 -7.57 -29.06 -10.96
N VAL A 508 -7.45 -30.23 -11.55
CA VAL A 508 -6.70 -30.45 -12.80
C VAL A 508 -7.31 -29.61 -13.95
N ASP A 509 -8.63 -29.45 -13.96
CA ASP A 509 -9.35 -28.69 -14.98
C ASP A 509 -9.25 -27.18 -14.72
N CYS A 510 -8.51 -26.50 -15.58
CA CYS A 510 -8.33 -25.05 -15.55
C CYS A 510 -9.66 -24.26 -15.51
N CYS A 511 -10.65 -24.69 -16.32
CA CYS A 511 -11.96 -24.04 -16.32
C CYS A 511 -12.66 -24.12 -14.95
N LYS A 512 -12.55 -25.24 -14.26
CA LYS A 512 -13.14 -25.38 -12.93
C LYS A 512 -12.42 -24.50 -11.91
N ARG A 513 -11.07 -24.39 -11.98
CA ARG A 513 -10.29 -23.48 -11.14
C ARG A 513 -10.71 -22.04 -11.37
N ILE A 514 -10.74 -21.58 -12.63
CA ILE A 514 -11.14 -20.22 -13.00
C ILE A 514 -12.57 -19.94 -12.53
N ASN A 515 -13.53 -20.83 -12.78
CA ASN A 515 -14.91 -20.66 -12.36
C ASN A 515 -15.06 -20.58 -10.83
N ALA A 516 -14.25 -21.35 -10.08
CA ALA A 516 -14.25 -21.27 -8.60
C ALA A 516 -13.78 -19.91 -8.09
N ILE A 517 -12.72 -19.37 -8.68
CA ILE A 517 -12.20 -18.02 -8.34
C ILE A 517 -13.21 -16.94 -8.74
N GLU A 518 -13.84 -17.04 -9.92
CA GLU A 518 -14.87 -16.10 -10.37
C GLU A 518 -16.10 -16.10 -9.46
N MET A 519 -16.56 -17.28 -9.04
CA MET A 519 -17.70 -17.36 -8.11
C MET A 519 -17.39 -16.69 -6.77
N ASP A 520 -16.17 -16.82 -6.27
CA ASP A 520 -15.75 -16.15 -5.04
C ASP A 520 -15.64 -14.63 -5.25
N MET A 521 -15.09 -14.19 -6.37
CA MET A 521 -15.01 -12.78 -6.76
C MET A 521 -16.39 -12.12 -6.82
N VAL A 522 -17.36 -12.77 -7.48
CA VAL A 522 -18.75 -12.28 -7.57
C VAL A 522 -19.42 -12.24 -6.21
N ARG A 523 -19.20 -13.25 -5.34
CA ARG A 523 -19.72 -13.24 -3.94
C ARG A 523 -19.20 -12.04 -3.15
N ASN A 524 -17.98 -11.58 -3.43
CA ASN A 524 -17.40 -10.38 -2.82
C ASN A 524 -17.83 -9.08 -3.52
N GLY A 525 -18.72 -9.14 -4.52
CA GLY A 525 -19.28 -7.98 -5.23
C GLY A 525 -18.31 -7.31 -6.20
N LEU A 526 -17.27 -8.02 -6.65
CA LEU A 526 -16.26 -7.52 -7.58
C LEU A 526 -16.56 -8.00 -9.01
N GLN A 527 -16.20 -7.17 -9.99
CA GLN A 527 -16.26 -7.48 -11.41
C GLN A 527 -14.85 -7.58 -11.98
N HIS A 528 -14.70 -8.26 -13.12
CA HIS A 528 -13.41 -8.38 -13.79
C HIS A 528 -12.79 -7.01 -14.13
N SER A 529 -11.49 -6.89 -13.87
CA SER A 529 -10.65 -5.81 -14.41
C SER A 529 -10.06 -6.23 -15.76
N PRO A 530 -9.53 -5.31 -16.58
CA PRO A 530 -8.79 -5.66 -17.79
C PRO A 530 -7.62 -6.63 -17.52
N ILE A 531 -6.94 -6.47 -16.37
CA ILE A 531 -5.82 -7.33 -15.96
C ILE A 531 -6.31 -8.74 -15.61
N SER A 532 -7.39 -8.86 -14.81
CA SER A 532 -7.95 -10.17 -14.47
C SER A 532 -8.46 -10.90 -15.71
N THR A 533 -9.13 -10.20 -16.63
CA THR A 533 -9.57 -10.75 -17.92
C THR A 533 -8.38 -11.23 -18.74
N ARG A 534 -7.32 -10.44 -18.82
CA ARG A 534 -6.08 -10.82 -19.50
C ARG A 534 -5.46 -12.08 -18.91
N ASN A 535 -5.41 -12.21 -17.58
CA ASN A 535 -4.85 -13.38 -16.92
C ASN A 535 -5.71 -14.64 -17.16
N VAL A 536 -7.04 -14.50 -17.14
CA VAL A 536 -7.96 -15.61 -17.49
C VAL A 536 -7.76 -16.07 -18.93
N LEU A 537 -7.67 -15.13 -19.89
CA LEU A 537 -7.45 -15.46 -21.31
C LEU A 537 -6.08 -16.13 -21.53
N ARG A 538 -5.03 -15.67 -20.82
CA ARG A 538 -3.71 -16.29 -20.85
C ARG A 538 -3.76 -17.73 -20.34
N ALA A 539 -4.44 -17.96 -19.21
CA ALA A 539 -4.59 -19.27 -18.62
C ALA A 539 -5.31 -20.27 -19.56
N LEU A 540 -6.44 -19.83 -20.13
CA LEU A 540 -7.19 -20.65 -21.09
C LEU A 540 -6.40 -20.93 -22.37
N GLY A 541 -5.60 -19.94 -22.81
CA GLY A 541 -4.73 -20.08 -23.98
C GLY A 541 -3.64 -21.11 -23.75
N ALA A 542 -2.93 -21.04 -22.62
CA ALA A 542 -1.86 -21.97 -22.26
C ALA A 542 -2.33 -23.43 -22.15
N GLU A 543 -3.57 -23.64 -21.72
CA GLU A 543 -4.21 -24.95 -21.66
C GLU A 543 -4.84 -25.40 -23.00
N GLY A 544 -4.70 -24.60 -24.08
CA GLY A 544 -5.27 -24.90 -25.38
C GLY A 544 -6.80 -24.86 -25.46
N MET A 545 -7.45 -24.22 -24.48
CA MET A 545 -8.91 -24.12 -24.40
C MET A 545 -9.47 -23.00 -25.28
N VAL A 546 -9.16 -23.02 -26.56
CA VAL A 546 -9.44 -21.97 -27.55
C VAL A 546 -10.90 -21.54 -27.58
N ASN A 547 -11.83 -22.51 -27.60
CA ASN A 547 -13.26 -22.20 -27.68
C ASN A 547 -13.77 -21.40 -26.47
N GLU A 548 -13.33 -21.76 -25.27
CA GLU A 548 -13.74 -21.04 -24.05
C GLU A 548 -13.06 -19.67 -23.99
N MET A 549 -11.79 -19.57 -24.39
CA MET A 549 -11.05 -18.31 -24.49
C MET A 549 -11.78 -17.32 -25.40
N ILE A 550 -12.24 -17.76 -26.58
CA ILE A 550 -12.99 -16.92 -27.53
C ILE A 550 -14.33 -16.47 -26.92
N ARG A 551 -15.07 -17.37 -26.26
CA ARG A 551 -16.34 -17.03 -25.59
C ARG A 551 -16.12 -15.96 -24.50
N ARG A 552 -15.02 -16.08 -23.73
CA ARG A 552 -14.66 -15.10 -22.70
C ARG A 552 -14.28 -13.76 -23.30
N LEU A 553 -13.50 -13.76 -24.38
CA LEU A 553 -13.17 -12.54 -25.12
C LEU A 553 -14.42 -11.82 -25.59
N GLN A 554 -15.37 -12.54 -26.21
CA GLN A 554 -16.64 -11.97 -26.69
C GLN A 554 -17.48 -11.37 -25.56
N ARG A 555 -17.54 -12.02 -24.40
CA ARG A 555 -18.22 -11.46 -23.21
C ARG A 555 -17.55 -10.20 -22.69
N ALA A 556 -16.24 -10.07 -22.87
CA ALA A 556 -15.44 -8.95 -22.45
C ALA A 556 -15.40 -7.79 -23.47
N GLU A 557 -16.01 -7.93 -24.65
CA GLU A 557 -16.02 -6.89 -25.70
C GLU A 557 -16.59 -5.53 -25.23
N ASN A 558 -17.46 -5.55 -24.23
CA ASN A 558 -17.98 -4.32 -23.60
C ASN A 558 -17.00 -3.68 -22.59
N MET A 559 -15.87 -4.32 -22.31
CA MET A 559 -14.80 -3.78 -21.48
C MET A 559 -13.73 -3.17 -22.40
N TYR A 560 -13.15 -2.04 -22.00
CA TYR A 560 -12.01 -1.45 -22.72
C TYR A 560 -10.78 -2.37 -22.56
N LEU A 561 -10.66 -3.35 -23.47
CA LEU A 561 -9.52 -4.26 -23.52
C LEU A 561 -8.32 -3.53 -24.15
N GLU A 562 -7.14 -3.81 -23.61
CA GLU A 562 -5.90 -3.27 -24.15
C GLU A 562 -5.33 -4.15 -25.25
N THR A 563 -4.54 -3.59 -26.19
CA THR A 563 -3.83 -4.33 -27.24
C THR A 563 -3.08 -5.57 -26.74
N PRO A 564 -2.35 -5.54 -25.59
CA PRO A 564 -1.69 -6.73 -25.05
C PRO A 564 -2.63 -7.91 -24.76
N THR A 565 -3.92 -7.66 -24.46
CA THR A 565 -4.90 -8.73 -24.24
C THR A 565 -5.23 -9.45 -25.56
N TYR A 566 -5.38 -8.70 -26.65
CA TYR A 566 -5.58 -9.29 -27.98
C TYR A 566 -4.34 -10.06 -28.43
N ASN A 567 -3.13 -9.56 -28.15
CA ASN A 567 -1.88 -10.25 -28.49
C ASN A 567 -1.79 -11.62 -27.82
N ILE A 568 -2.21 -11.75 -26.57
CA ILE A 568 -2.26 -13.07 -25.90
C ILE A 568 -3.22 -14.03 -26.63
N VAL A 569 -4.40 -13.54 -27.00
CA VAL A 569 -5.37 -14.38 -27.71
C VAL A 569 -4.86 -14.77 -29.09
N LEU A 570 -4.27 -13.84 -29.82
CA LEU A 570 -3.68 -14.10 -31.15
C LEU A 570 -2.54 -15.12 -31.05
N GLN A 571 -1.65 -14.96 -30.05
CA GLN A 571 -0.54 -15.89 -29.81
C GLN A 571 -1.04 -17.30 -29.47
N SER A 572 -2.00 -17.44 -28.56
CA SER A 572 -2.56 -18.73 -28.18
C SER A 572 -3.30 -19.42 -29.34
N LEU A 573 -3.98 -18.65 -30.20
CA LEU A 573 -4.61 -19.17 -31.42
C LEU A 573 -3.56 -19.63 -32.43
N LEU A 574 -2.44 -18.91 -32.50
CA LEU A 574 -1.33 -19.28 -33.39
C LEU A 574 -0.67 -20.61 -32.94
N GLU A 575 -0.45 -20.76 -31.64
CA GLU A 575 0.09 -22.01 -31.04
C GLU A 575 -0.84 -23.19 -31.23
N ALA A 576 -2.16 -22.95 -31.23
CA ALA A 576 -3.18 -23.95 -31.55
C ALA A 576 -3.35 -24.20 -33.06
N ASN A 577 -2.56 -23.56 -33.93
CA ASN A 577 -2.67 -23.61 -35.41
C ASN A 577 -4.02 -23.14 -35.97
N GLU A 578 -4.80 -22.37 -35.25
CA GLU A 578 -6.11 -21.84 -35.66
C GLU A 578 -5.95 -20.53 -36.47
N THR A 579 -5.22 -20.58 -37.57
CA THR A 579 -4.82 -19.42 -38.40
C THR A 579 -6.01 -18.59 -38.90
N ASN A 580 -7.13 -19.24 -39.28
CA ASN A 580 -8.34 -18.55 -39.69
C ASN A 580 -8.94 -17.67 -38.58
N MET A 581 -8.88 -18.17 -37.37
CA MET A 581 -9.37 -17.43 -36.20
C MET A 581 -8.43 -16.26 -35.84
N VAL A 582 -7.10 -16.46 -35.97
CA VAL A 582 -6.10 -15.37 -35.80
C VAL A 582 -6.44 -14.21 -36.74
N ILE A 583 -6.66 -14.47 -38.03
CA ILE A 583 -7.02 -13.45 -39.03
C ILE A 583 -8.34 -12.74 -38.67
N LYS A 584 -9.35 -13.52 -38.24
CA LYS A 584 -10.67 -13.01 -37.86
C LYS A 584 -10.58 -12.08 -36.65
N ILE A 585 -9.87 -12.47 -35.59
CA ILE A 585 -9.68 -11.68 -34.37
C ILE A 585 -8.87 -10.42 -34.68
N PHE A 586 -7.79 -10.51 -35.47
CA PHE A 586 -7.01 -9.35 -35.89
C PHE A 586 -7.85 -8.30 -36.66
N LYS A 587 -8.69 -8.77 -37.61
CA LYS A 587 -9.63 -7.88 -38.32
C LYS A 587 -10.65 -7.26 -37.37
N GLY A 588 -11.19 -8.05 -36.44
CA GLY A 588 -12.12 -7.56 -35.40
C GLY A 588 -11.48 -6.50 -34.50
N MET A 589 -10.25 -6.75 -34.03
CA MET A 589 -9.49 -5.81 -33.22
C MET A 589 -9.33 -4.44 -33.92
N LYS A 590 -8.93 -4.46 -35.21
CA LYS A 590 -8.81 -3.22 -36.02
C LYS A 590 -10.16 -2.54 -36.26
N ALA A 591 -11.21 -3.31 -36.52
CA ALA A 591 -12.57 -2.79 -36.72
C ALA A 591 -13.14 -2.12 -35.47
N CYS A 592 -12.79 -2.63 -34.27
CA CYS A 592 -13.14 -2.02 -33.00
C CYS A 592 -12.26 -0.80 -32.62
N GLY A 593 -11.28 -0.43 -33.46
CA GLY A 593 -10.45 0.74 -33.23
C GLY A 593 -9.24 0.51 -32.32
N TYR A 594 -8.91 -0.74 -31.96
CA TYR A 594 -7.71 -1.03 -31.16
C TYR A 594 -6.47 -0.98 -32.07
N PRO A 595 -5.44 -0.17 -31.70
CA PRO A 595 -4.23 -0.07 -32.49
C PRO A 595 -3.40 -1.35 -32.39
N ALA A 596 -2.92 -1.84 -33.54
CA ALA A 596 -1.93 -2.92 -33.55
C ALA A 596 -0.57 -2.36 -33.12
N ASP A 597 0.15 -3.11 -32.28
CA ASP A 597 1.53 -2.79 -31.88
C ASP A 597 2.54 -3.72 -32.61
N ALA A 598 3.84 -3.49 -32.34
CA ALA A 598 4.89 -4.30 -32.96
C ALA A 598 4.74 -5.81 -32.68
N ALA A 599 4.28 -6.18 -31.49
CA ALA A 599 4.03 -7.58 -31.12
C ALA A 599 2.87 -8.16 -31.94
N THR A 600 1.77 -7.39 -32.11
CA THR A 600 0.64 -7.79 -32.96
C THR A 600 1.10 -8.11 -34.39
N TYR A 601 1.93 -7.22 -34.99
CA TYR A 601 2.45 -7.44 -36.35
C TYR A 601 3.33 -8.67 -36.42
N ASN A 602 4.23 -8.90 -35.45
CA ASN A 602 5.08 -10.07 -35.42
C ASN A 602 4.28 -11.37 -35.32
N ILE A 603 3.25 -11.44 -34.47
CA ILE A 603 2.35 -12.59 -34.37
C ILE A 603 1.64 -12.83 -35.70
N MET A 604 1.21 -11.79 -36.40
CA MET A 604 0.56 -11.92 -37.72
C MET A 604 1.53 -12.35 -38.81
N ILE A 605 2.82 -11.93 -38.73
CA ILE A 605 3.85 -12.41 -39.67
C ILE A 605 4.20 -13.88 -39.39
N ASP A 606 4.26 -14.29 -38.10
CA ASP A 606 4.41 -15.71 -37.73
C ASP A 606 3.19 -16.55 -38.22
N CYS A 607 1.99 -15.99 -38.20
CA CYS A 607 0.81 -16.65 -38.81
C CYS A 607 1.00 -16.85 -40.30
N CYS A 608 1.61 -15.90 -41.01
CA CYS A 608 1.95 -16.07 -42.42
C CYS A 608 2.97 -17.22 -42.67
N SER A 609 3.81 -17.52 -41.66
CA SER A 609 4.76 -18.65 -41.79
C SER A 609 4.04 -20.02 -41.78
N ILE A 610 2.93 -20.14 -41.05
CA ILE A 610 2.10 -21.35 -41.04
C ILE A 610 1.29 -21.46 -42.32
N ILE A 611 0.84 -20.34 -42.87
CA ILE A 611 0.04 -20.29 -44.11
C ILE A 611 0.93 -20.39 -45.38
N HIS A 612 2.24 -20.33 -45.24
CA HIS A 612 3.21 -20.30 -46.34
C HIS A 612 2.98 -19.13 -47.31
N SER A 613 2.74 -17.91 -46.81
CA SER A 613 2.47 -16.71 -47.62
C SER A 613 3.46 -15.61 -47.40
N TYR A 614 4.58 -15.62 -48.12
CA TYR A 614 5.62 -14.57 -48.04
C TYR A 614 5.08 -13.19 -48.45
N LYS A 615 4.22 -13.14 -49.51
CA LYS A 615 3.63 -11.86 -49.96
C LYS A 615 2.79 -11.20 -48.90
N SER A 616 2.02 -11.98 -48.13
CA SER A 616 1.21 -11.45 -47.01
C SER A 616 2.10 -10.95 -45.87
N ALA A 617 3.20 -11.65 -45.58
CA ALA A 617 4.17 -11.23 -44.58
C ALA A 617 4.82 -9.89 -44.94
N CYS A 618 5.29 -9.72 -46.19
CA CYS A 618 5.84 -8.47 -46.70
C CYS A 618 4.83 -7.29 -46.62
N ALA A 619 3.56 -7.55 -46.91
CA ALA A 619 2.50 -6.56 -46.76
C ALA A 619 2.30 -6.15 -45.31
N LEU A 620 2.37 -7.09 -44.36
CA LEU A 620 2.28 -6.80 -42.95
C LEU A 620 3.49 -6.00 -42.42
N VAL A 621 4.69 -6.33 -42.88
CA VAL A 621 5.91 -5.52 -42.58
C VAL A 621 5.75 -4.10 -43.12
N SER A 622 5.24 -3.93 -44.32
CA SER A 622 4.96 -2.60 -44.89
C SER A 622 3.93 -1.81 -44.08
N MET A 623 2.90 -2.50 -43.56
CA MET A 623 1.92 -1.90 -42.65
C MET A 623 2.55 -1.53 -41.30
N MET A 624 3.41 -2.38 -40.75
CA MET A 624 4.16 -2.15 -39.52
C MET A 624 5.00 -0.88 -39.61
N ILE A 625 5.76 -0.73 -40.69
CA ILE A 625 6.58 0.47 -40.96
C ILE A 625 5.72 1.72 -41.12
N ARG A 626 4.61 1.62 -41.86
CA ARG A 626 3.67 2.73 -42.03
C ARG A 626 3.08 3.21 -40.72
N ASP A 627 2.79 2.28 -39.81
CA ASP A 627 2.23 2.57 -38.48
C ASP A 627 3.32 3.05 -37.48
N GLY A 628 4.58 3.23 -37.94
CA GLY A 628 5.69 3.81 -37.18
C GLY A 628 6.55 2.83 -36.41
N PHE A 629 6.41 1.51 -36.64
CA PHE A 629 7.20 0.49 -35.97
C PHE A 629 8.32 0.00 -36.90
N SER A 630 9.57 0.02 -36.42
CA SER A 630 10.71 -0.55 -37.14
C SER A 630 10.75 -2.07 -36.99
N PRO A 631 10.97 -2.84 -38.07
CA PRO A 631 11.25 -4.28 -37.98
C PRO A 631 12.51 -4.53 -37.13
N LYS A 632 12.43 -5.57 -36.28
CA LYS A 632 13.52 -6.01 -35.41
C LYS A 632 13.93 -7.44 -35.74
N ALA A 633 14.94 -7.97 -35.03
CA ALA A 633 15.41 -9.35 -35.19
C ALA A 633 14.27 -10.37 -35.27
N VAL A 634 13.26 -10.25 -34.39
CA VAL A 634 12.09 -11.15 -34.36
C VAL A 634 11.31 -11.12 -35.68
N THR A 635 11.14 -9.95 -36.29
CA THR A 635 10.45 -9.78 -37.57
C THR A 635 11.23 -10.45 -38.69
N PHE A 636 12.55 -10.30 -38.75
CA PHE A 636 13.42 -10.94 -39.76
C PHE A 636 13.44 -12.45 -39.57
N THR A 637 13.51 -12.93 -38.33
CA THR A 637 13.42 -14.36 -38.00
C THR A 637 12.12 -15.00 -38.53
N ALA A 638 10.99 -14.30 -38.35
CA ALA A 638 9.71 -14.78 -38.87
C ALA A 638 9.68 -14.82 -40.41
N LEU A 639 10.23 -13.83 -41.08
CA LEU A 639 10.37 -13.84 -42.56
C LEU A 639 11.30 -14.94 -43.04
N MET A 640 12.44 -15.15 -42.37
CA MET A 640 13.35 -16.25 -42.67
C MET A 640 12.68 -17.62 -42.53
N LYS A 641 11.87 -17.81 -41.48
CA LYS A 641 11.09 -19.07 -41.31
C LYS A 641 10.21 -19.35 -42.51
N ILE A 642 9.57 -18.32 -43.12
CA ILE A 642 8.71 -18.50 -44.27
C ILE A 642 9.54 -18.96 -45.48
N LEU A 643 10.63 -18.28 -45.80
CA LEU A 643 11.52 -18.61 -46.92
C LEU A 643 12.15 -19.98 -46.77
N LEU A 644 12.57 -20.33 -45.54
CA LEU A 644 13.16 -21.66 -45.26
C LEU A 644 12.13 -22.80 -45.37
N ASN A 645 10.85 -22.55 -45.01
CA ASN A 645 9.78 -23.52 -45.23
C ASN A 645 9.45 -23.70 -46.70
N ASP A 646 9.62 -22.66 -47.53
CA ASP A 646 9.47 -22.69 -48.99
C ASP A 646 10.76 -23.18 -49.70
N GLU A 647 11.75 -23.66 -48.91
CA GLU A 647 13.05 -24.17 -49.40
C GLU A 647 13.92 -23.12 -50.13
N SER A 648 13.61 -21.84 -50.02
CA SER A 648 14.32 -20.72 -50.64
C SER A 648 15.49 -20.25 -49.74
N PHE A 649 16.52 -21.11 -49.56
CA PHE A 649 17.68 -20.80 -48.71
C PHE A 649 18.48 -19.59 -49.16
N GLU A 650 18.67 -19.43 -50.46
CA GLU A 650 19.42 -18.29 -51.01
C GLU A 650 18.75 -16.96 -50.63
N GLU A 651 17.43 -16.87 -50.76
CA GLU A 651 16.68 -15.67 -50.37
C GLU A 651 16.71 -15.45 -48.85
N ALA A 652 16.70 -16.52 -48.03
CA ALA A 652 16.82 -16.43 -46.59
C ALA A 652 18.20 -15.93 -46.13
N LEU A 653 19.28 -16.36 -46.80
CA LEU A 653 20.63 -15.86 -46.54
C LEU A 653 20.79 -14.42 -46.97
N ASN A 654 20.25 -14.01 -48.14
CA ASN A 654 20.23 -12.63 -48.60
C ASN A 654 19.49 -11.71 -47.61
N LEU A 655 18.39 -12.20 -47.00
CA LEU A 655 17.66 -11.43 -46.00
C LEU A 655 18.45 -11.31 -44.67
N LEU A 656 19.26 -12.32 -44.33
CA LEU A 656 20.16 -12.25 -43.18
C LEU A 656 21.25 -11.23 -43.41
N ASP A 657 21.88 -11.20 -44.60
CA ASP A 657 22.91 -10.25 -44.94
C ASP A 657 22.35 -8.79 -45.02
N GLN A 658 21.10 -8.66 -45.52
CA GLN A 658 20.41 -7.37 -45.52
C GLN A 658 20.19 -6.88 -44.11
N ALA A 659 19.74 -7.71 -43.19
CA ALA A 659 19.53 -7.34 -41.78
C ALA A 659 20.83 -6.85 -41.14
N ALA A 660 21.96 -7.50 -41.41
CA ALA A 660 23.27 -7.13 -40.92
C ALA A 660 23.73 -5.77 -41.56
N SER A 661 23.47 -5.57 -42.85
CA SER A 661 23.79 -4.30 -43.52
C SER A 661 22.97 -3.10 -43.05
N GLU A 662 21.74 -3.34 -42.59
CA GLU A 662 20.86 -2.33 -41.98
C GLU A 662 21.18 -2.09 -40.48
N GLY A 663 22.20 -2.77 -39.94
CA GLY A 663 22.60 -2.65 -38.53
C GLY A 663 21.65 -3.30 -37.54
N ILE A 664 20.84 -4.27 -37.97
CA ILE A 664 19.94 -5.02 -37.13
C ILE A 664 20.70 -6.22 -36.55
N HIS A 665 21.02 -6.16 -35.28
CA HIS A 665 21.68 -7.28 -34.59
C HIS A 665 20.71 -8.43 -34.42
N LEU A 666 20.95 -9.51 -35.13
CA LEU A 666 20.21 -10.76 -35.03
C LEU A 666 20.68 -11.55 -33.78
N ASP A 667 19.74 -12.20 -33.14
CA ASP A 667 20.00 -13.03 -31.96
C ASP A 667 20.37 -14.48 -32.34
N VAL A 668 20.83 -15.26 -31.37
CA VAL A 668 21.17 -16.67 -31.56
C VAL A 668 20.00 -17.47 -32.15
N LEU A 669 18.77 -17.14 -31.74
CA LEU A 669 17.56 -17.82 -32.21
C LEU A 669 17.36 -17.64 -33.73
N SER A 670 17.68 -16.46 -34.25
CA SER A 670 17.62 -16.17 -35.70
C SER A 670 18.55 -17.07 -36.48
N TYR A 671 19.81 -17.19 -36.06
CA TYR A 671 20.80 -18.09 -36.68
C TYR A 671 20.46 -19.54 -36.51
N ASN A 672 20.01 -19.99 -35.33
CA ASN A 672 19.58 -21.36 -35.08
C ASN A 672 18.38 -21.78 -35.94
N THR A 673 17.52 -20.82 -36.31
CA THR A 673 16.41 -21.08 -37.21
C THR A 673 16.91 -21.54 -38.60
N VAL A 674 17.95 -20.90 -39.12
CA VAL A 674 18.59 -21.29 -40.41
C VAL A 674 19.38 -22.57 -40.22
N LEU A 675 20.19 -22.69 -39.14
CA LEU A 675 20.97 -23.90 -38.86
C LEU A 675 20.12 -25.16 -38.74
N ARG A 676 18.98 -25.09 -38.09
CA ARG A 676 18.06 -26.21 -37.98
C ARG A 676 17.58 -26.72 -39.33
N LYS A 677 17.19 -25.78 -40.20
CA LYS A 677 16.74 -26.16 -41.56
C LYS A 677 17.88 -26.65 -42.44
N ALA A 678 19.07 -26.04 -42.31
CA ALA A 678 20.28 -26.48 -43.01
C ALA A 678 20.69 -27.90 -42.55
N PHE A 679 20.57 -28.20 -41.27
CA PHE A 679 20.78 -29.55 -40.72
C PHE A 679 19.76 -30.54 -41.26
N GLU A 680 18.44 -30.23 -41.21
CA GLU A 680 17.38 -31.11 -41.74
C GLU A 680 17.63 -31.46 -43.22
N LYS A 681 18.28 -30.60 -43.99
CA LYS A 681 18.61 -30.83 -45.40
C LYS A 681 20.06 -31.31 -45.64
N GLY A 682 20.86 -31.39 -44.60
CA GLY A 682 22.26 -31.78 -44.66
C GLY A 682 23.15 -30.84 -45.46
N MET A 683 22.90 -29.54 -45.42
CA MET A 683 23.61 -28.50 -46.18
C MET A 683 24.81 -27.94 -45.38
N ILE A 684 25.95 -28.62 -45.45
CA ILE A 684 27.15 -28.24 -44.68
C ILE A 684 27.62 -26.83 -45.03
N ASP A 685 27.62 -26.46 -46.32
CA ASP A 685 28.08 -25.10 -46.74
C ASP A 685 27.27 -23.99 -46.08
N VAL A 686 25.97 -24.17 -45.95
CA VAL A 686 25.11 -23.20 -45.27
C VAL A 686 25.43 -23.15 -43.77
N VAL A 687 25.63 -24.31 -43.13
CA VAL A 687 26.02 -24.41 -41.72
C VAL A 687 27.32 -23.66 -41.46
N GLU A 688 28.34 -23.92 -42.31
CA GLU A 688 29.65 -23.25 -42.24
C GLU A 688 29.53 -21.73 -42.39
N TYR A 689 28.75 -21.28 -43.37
CA TYR A 689 28.47 -19.89 -43.61
C TYR A 689 27.84 -19.19 -42.39
N ILE A 690 26.82 -19.79 -41.83
CA ILE A 690 26.11 -19.23 -40.64
C ILE A 690 27.01 -19.17 -39.44
N VAL A 691 27.81 -20.20 -39.16
CA VAL A 691 28.74 -20.21 -38.01
C VAL A 691 29.80 -19.10 -38.17
N GLU A 692 30.23 -18.79 -39.38
CA GLU A 692 31.20 -17.74 -39.65
C GLU A 692 30.52 -16.34 -39.54
N GLN A 693 29.26 -16.17 -39.98
CA GLN A 693 28.48 -14.95 -39.75
C GLN A 693 28.25 -14.69 -38.28
N MET A 694 27.89 -15.71 -37.48
CA MET A 694 27.77 -15.56 -36.01
C MET A 694 29.07 -15.03 -35.40
N ARG A 695 30.25 -15.52 -35.87
CA ARG A 695 31.54 -15.04 -35.39
C ARG A 695 31.79 -13.59 -35.75
N ARG A 696 31.47 -13.17 -36.97
CA ARG A 696 31.61 -11.78 -37.44
C ARG A 696 30.74 -10.81 -36.65
N GLU A 697 29.50 -11.20 -36.43
CA GLU A 697 28.52 -10.41 -35.66
C GLU A 697 28.72 -10.51 -34.15
N LYS A 698 29.72 -11.26 -33.69
CA LYS A 698 30.03 -11.52 -32.27
C LYS A 698 28.86 -12.12 -31.49
N VAL A 699 28.06 -12.95 -32.16
CA VAL A 699 26.96 -13.68 -31.54
C VAL A 699 27.52 -15.00 -30.98
N ASN A 700 27.43 -15.17 -29.67
CA ASN A 700 27.89 -16.39 -29.03
C ASN A 700 26.95 -17.54 -29.33
N PRO A 701 27.47 -18.75 -29.71
CA PRO A 701 26.67 -19.92 -29.87
C PRO A 701 26.01 -20.39 -28.57
N ASP A 702 24.95 -21.14 -28.68
CA ASP A 702 24.26 -21.79 -27.60
C ASP A 702 24.32 -23.31 -27.73
N PRO A 703 23.81 -24.11 -26.76
CA PRO A 703 23.78 -25.56 -26.87
C PRO A 703 23.07 -26.08 -28.13
N SER A 704 22.02 -25.36 -28.61
CA SER A 704 21.29 -25.72 -29.82
C SER A 704 22.15 -25.52 -31.06
N THR A 705 22.92 -24.44 -31.12
CA THR A 705 23.90 -24.21 -32.20
C THR A 705 24.90 -25.38 -32.29
N CYS A 706 25.47 -25.77 -31.14
CA CYS A 706 26.39 -26.88 -31.07
C CYS A 706 25.77 -28.19 -31.58
N HIS A 707 24.53 -28.45 -31.16
CA HIS A 707 23.75 -29.64 -31.59
C HIS A 707 23.55 -29.69 -33.12
N PHE A 708 23.08 -28.61 -33.74
CA PHE A 708 22.81 -28.58 -35.16
C PHE A 708 24.09 -28.74 -35.99
N VAL A 709 25.15 -28.02 -35.61
CA VAL A 709 26.41 -28.07 -36.33
C VAL A 709 27.07 -29.44 -36.19
N PHE A 710 27.16 -29.98 -34.99
CA PHE A 710 27.76 -31.29 -34.73
C PHE A 710 27.03 -32.39 -35.49
N ASN A 711 25.73 -32.49 -35.36
CA ASN A 711 24.96 -33.56 -35.99
C ASN A 711 24.96 -33.44 -37.53
N CYS A 712 25.00 -32.23 -38.08
CA CYS A 712 25.11 -32.07 -39.53
C CYS A 712 26.37 -32.72 -40.09
N TYR A 713 27.53 -32.58 -39.43
CA TYR A 713 28.77 -33.22 -39.81
C TYR A 713 28.74 -34.74 -39.58
N VAL A 714 28.21 -35.21 -38.46
CA VAL A 714 28.12 -36.63 -38.09
C VAL A 714 27.26 -37.39 -39.08
N GLU A 715 26.09 -36.89 -39.43
CA GLU A 715 25.16 -37.50 -40.40
C GLU A 715 25.77 -37.66 -41.80
N LYS A 716 26.70 -36.78 -42.15
CA LYS A 716 27.46 -36.85 -43.42
C LYS A 716 28.74 -37.64 -43.31
N GLY A 717 29.02 -38.26 -42.15
CA GLY A 717 30.21 -39.10 -41.94
C GLY A 717 31.51 -38.35 -41.63
N TYR A 718 31.48 -37.00 -41.41
CA TYR A 718 32.65 -36.18 -41.08
C TYR A 718 32.85 -36.09 -39.55
N HIS A 719 32.98 -37.24 -38.88
CA HIS A 719 33.05 -37.32 -37.39
C HIS A 719 34.18 -36.49 -36.80
N THR A 720 35.39 -36.52 -37.34
CA THR A 720 36.56 -35.76 -36.82
C THR A 720 36.32 -34.24 -36.93
N THR A 721 35.80 -33.78 -38.05
CA THR A 721 35.45 -32.38 -38.26
C THR A 721 34.30 -31.93 -37.33
N GLY A 722 33.31 -32.81 -37.11
CA GLY A 722 32.21 -32.53 -36.18
C GLY A 722 32.68 -32.35 -34.74
N ILE A 723 33.64 -33.21 -34.27
CA ILE A 723 34.20 -33.08 -32.92
C ILE A 723 35.03 -31.80 -32.78
N GLU A 724 35.82 -31.45 -33.81
CA GLU A 724 36.56 -30.22 -33.86
C GLU A 724 35.66 -28.97 -33.82
N ALA A 725 34.60 -28.98 -34.63
CA ALA A 725 33.58 -27.93 -34.63
C ALA A 725 32.90 -27.77 -33.23
N LEU A 726 32.55 -28.88 -32.61
CA LEU A 726 31.95 -28.88 -31.26
C LEU A 726 32.93 -28.29 -30.23
N ASN A 727 34.21 -28.60 -30.33
CA ASN A 727 35.22 -28.05 -29.43
C ASN A 727 35.36 -26.51 -29.59
N VAL A 728 35.44 -26.02 -30.84
CA VAL A 728 35.53 -24.59 -31.11
C VAL A 728 34.26 -23.82 -30.69
N LEU A 729 33.07 -24.35 -30.96
CA LEU A 729 31.81 -23.73 -30.54
C LEU A 729 31.67 -23.71 -29.03
N SER A 730 32.07 -24.78 -28.35
CA SER A 730 32.06 -24.80 -26.87
C SER A 730 33.03 -23.79 -26.26
N LEU A 731 34.19 -23.56 -26.91
CA LEU A 731 35.10 -22.48 -26.51
C LEU A 731 34.48 -21.08 -26.67
N ARG A 732 33.74 -20.85 -27.78
CA ARG A 732 33.01 -19.58 -27.99
C ARG A 732 31.91 -19.35 -26.96
N MET A 733 31.22 -20.42 -26.52
CA MET A 733 30.25 -20.34 -25.45
C MET A 733 30.89 -19.89 -24.12
N LEU A 734 32.06 -20.44 -23.77
CA LEU A 734 32.84 -20.06 -22.58
C LEU A 734 33.24 -18.58 -22.62
N GLY A 735 33.61 -18.04 -23.79
CA GLY A 735 34.04 -16.64 -23.95
C GLY A 735 32.94 -15.62 -23.63
N GLY A 736 31.66 -16.01 -23.76
CA GLY A 736 30.52 -15.17 -23.43
C GLY A 736 30.30 -14.98 -21.94
N GLU A 737 30.51 -16.01 -21.13
CA GLU A 737 30.29 -16.01 -19.67
C GLU A 737 31.56 -15.70 -18.87
N VAL A 738 32.73 -16.06 -19.36
CA VAL A 738 34.02 -15.89 -18.70
C VAL A 738 34.74 -14.67 -19.26
N LYS A 739 34.24 -13.47 -18.97
CA LYS A 739 34.78 -12.19 -19.47
C LYS A 739 36.20 -11.84 -18.97
N GLU A 740 36.65 -12.41 -17.88
CA GLU A 740 38.01 -12.17 -17.33
C GLU A 740 38.95 -13.28 -17.79
N SER A 741 39.97 -12.86 -18.49
CA SER A 741 41.07 -13.66 -19.06
C SER A 741 40.84 -15.19 -19.07
N LEU A 742 40.33 -15.68 -20.20
CA LEU A 742 40.15 -17.11 -20.45
C LEU A 742 41.47 -17.89 -20.19
N GLN A 743 42.60 -17.22 -20.33
CA GLN A 743 43.93 -17.81 -20.07
C GLN A 743 44.22 -18.06 -18.58
N GLU A 744 43.73 -17.20 -17.67
CA GLU A 744 43.94 -17.42 -16.23
C GLU A 744 43.01 -18.52 -15.68
N LYS A 745 41.80 -18.64 -16.18
CA LYS A 745 40.86 -19.69 -15.78
C LYS A 745 41.00 -20.99 -16.54
N LYS A 746 41.80 -21.00 -17.62
CA LYS A 746 42.01 -22.16 -18.46
C LYS A 746 42.56 -23.37 -17.68
N THR A 747 43.62 -23.15 -16.90
CA THR A 747 44.22 -24.19 -16.07
C THR A 747 43.26 -24.74 -15.05
N GLU A 748 42.49 -23.88 -14.41
CA GLU A 748 41.47 -24.29 -13.43
C GLU A 748 40.35 -25.11 -14.08
N LEU A 749 39.84 -24.67 -15.24
CA LEU A 749 38.78 -25.37 -15.97
C LEU A 749 39.28 -26.70 -16.53
N GLU A 750 40.52 -26.73 -17.06
CA GLU A 750 41.12 -27.93 -17.63
C GLU A 750 41.34 -28.98 -16.56
N GLU A 751 41.99 -28.63 -15.44
CA GLU A 751 42.29 -29.55 -14.34
C GLU A 751 41.05 -29.98 -13.56
N SER A 752 40.12 -29.08 -13.32
CA SER A 752 38.98 -29.34 -12.42
C SER A 752 37.77 -29.99 -13.11
N PHE A 753 37.55 -29.73 -14.41
CA PHE A 753 36.32 -30.13 -15.09
C PHE A 753 36.54 -30.92 -16.35
N VAL A 754 37.55 -30.63 -17.17
CA VAL A 754 37.68 -31.18 -18.52
C VAL A 754 38.53 -32.45 -18.54
N THR A 755 39.75 -32.43 -17.99
CA THR A 755 40.69 -33.57 -18.01
C THR A 755 40.73 -34.38 -16.73
N SER A 756 40.07 -33.95 -15.69
CA SER A 756 40.00 -34.64 -14.41
C SER A 756 39.28 -35.98 -14.56
N GLU A 757 39.94 -37.08 -14.12
CA GLU A 757 39.34 -38.41 -14.05
C GLU A 757 38.34 -38.53 -12.87
N ASP A 758 38.18 -37.47 -12.08
CA ASP A 758 37.35 -37.45 -10.90
C ASP A 758 35.85 -37.51 -11.23
N PRO A 759 35.07 -38.48 -10.73
CA PRO A 759 33.61 -38.55 -10.92
C PRO A 759 32.89 -37.34 -10.30
N GLU A 760 33.46 -36.59 -9.36
CA GLU A 760 32.88 -35.39 -8.81
C GLU A 760 32.83 -34.22 -9.82
N ALA A 761 33.66 -34.28 -10.90
CA ALA A 761 33.61 -33.23 -11.93
C ALA A 761 32.27 -33.13 -12.61
N GLU A 762 31.55 -34.23 -12.85
CA GLU A 762 30.22 -34.25 -13.40
C GLU A 762 29.19 -33.68 -12.42
N THR A 763 29.36 -33.97 -11.12
CA THR A 763 28.46 -33.41 -10.09
C THR A 763 28.62 -31.91 -10.01
N LYS A 764 29.84 -31.38 -10.08
CA LYS A 764 30.11 -29.95 -10.13
C LYS A 764 29.51 -29.27 -11.38
N ILE A 765 29.55 -29.91 -12.54
CA ILE A 765 28.91 -29.41 -13.76
C ILE A 765 27.39 -29.40 -13.61
N ILE A 766 26.79 -30.42 -12.98
CA ILE A 766 25.35 -30.46 -12.68
C ILE A 766 24.94 -29.32 -11.71
N GLU A 767 25.80 -29.00 -10.75
CA GLU A 767 25.57 -27.86 -9.85
C GLU A 767 25.53 -26.54 -10.61
N LEU A 768 26.37 -26.34 -11.63
CA LEU A 768 26.32 -25.18 -12.49
C LEU A 768 25.00 -25.02 -13.24
N PHE A 769 24.34 -26.11 -13.62
CA PHE A 769 22.98 -26.08 -14.17
C PHE A 769 21.98 -25.58 -13.12
N ARG A 770 22.09 -26.01 -11.87
CA ARG A 770 21.22 -25.54 -10.77
C ARG A 770 21.43 -24.06 -10.46
N ASP A 771 22.65 -23.54 -10.65
CA ASP A 771 23.02 -22.15 -10.44
C ASP A 771 22.64 -21.24 -11.63
N SER A 772 21.82 -21.70 -12.58
CA SER A 772 21.38 -20.99 -13.78
C SER A 772 22.52 -20.58 -14.72
N ARG A 773 23.61 -21.38 -14.75
CA ARG A 773 24.73 -21.23 -15.67
C ARG A 773 24.73 -22.31 -16.75
N GLU A 774 23.61 -22.43 -17.46
CA GLU A 774 23.36 -23.52 -18.41
C GLU A 774 24.37 -23.56 -19.56
N HIS A 775 24.75 -22.40 -20.10
CA HIS A 775 25.72 -22.32 -21.21
C HIS A 775 27.13 -22.78 -20.79
N LEU A 776 27.57 -22.35 -19.60
CA LEU A 776 28.84 -22.76 -19.04
C LEU A 776 28.88 -24.27 -18.78
N ALA A 777 27.84 -24.81 -18.17
CA ALA A 777 27.72 -26.23 -17.88
C ALA A 777 27.73 -27.08 -19.18
N ALA A 778 26.96 -26.64 -20.20
CA ALA A 778 26.91 -27.32 -21.49
C ALA A 778 28.27 -27.28 -22.22
N ALA A 779 28.93 -26.13 -22.23
CA ALA A 779 30.26 -26.00 -22.82
C ALA A 779 31.29 -26.91 -22.16
N LEU A 780 31.34 -26.94 -20.81
CA LEU A 780 32.26 -27.84 -20.08
C LEU A 780 31.96 -29.31 -20.32
N LEU A 781 30.67 -29.65 -20.38
CA LEU A 781 30.27 -31.03 -20.68
C LEU A 781 30.72 -31.47 -22.09
N ASN A 782 30.56 -30.63 -23.09
CA ASN A 782 31.01 -30.87 -24.45
C ASN A 782 32.54 -31.02 -24.54
N LEU A 783 33.28 -30.12 -23.88
CA LEU A 783 34.76 -30.19 -23.87
C LEU A 783 35.26 -31.45 -23.16
N ARG A 784 34.63 -31.83 -22.05
CA ARG A 784 34.93 -33.07 -21.32
C ARG A 784 34.67 -34.28 -22.22
N TRP A 785 33.53 -34.31 -22.91
CA TRP A 785 33.22 -35.41 -23.85
C TRP A 785 34.23 -35.49 -25.00
N CYS A 786 34.65 -34.36 -25.60
CA CYS A 786 35.72 -34.35 -26.62
C CYS A 786 37.04 -34.90 -26.07
N SER A 787 37.40 -34.54 -24.84
CA SER A 787 38.60 -35.05 -24.16
C SER A 787 38.55 -36.58 -23.91
N MET A 788 37.40 -37.10 -23.49
CA MET A 788 37.18 -38.55 -23.28
C MET A 788 37.25 -39.35 -24.59
N LEU A 789 36.95 -38.72 -25.72
CA LEU A 789 37.16 -39.33 -27.04
C LEU A 789 38.64 -39.26 -27.51
N GLY A 790 39.53 -38.77 -26.70
CA GLY A 790 40.96 -38.67 -27.00
C GLY A 790 41.32 -37.47 -27.91
N VAL A 791 40.39 -36.53 -28.09
CA VAL A 791 40.64 -35.33 -28.85
C VAL A 791 41.22 -34.25 -27.95
N ARG A 792 42.36 -33.67 -28.34
CA ARG A 792 42.97 -32.59 -27.57
C ARG A 792 42.06 -31.38 -27.57
N VAL A 793 41.77 -30.84 -26.35
CA VAL A 793 40.97 -29.65 -26.19
C VAL A 793 41.68 -28.42 -26.79
N ILE A 794 40.97 -27.70 -27.61
CA ILE A 794 41.44 -26.50 -28.29
C ILE A 794 41.01 -25.30 -27.43
N TRP A 795 41.95 -24.51 -26.93
CA TRP A 795 41.69 -23.32 -26.11
C TRP A 795 41.84 -21.99 -26.88
N SER A 796 42.19 -22.03 -28.15
CA SER A 796 42.28 -20.89 -29.04
C SER A 796 41.77 -21.25 -30.43
N GLU A 797 40.91 -20.43 -30.98
CA GLU A 797 40.37 -20.63 -32.35
C GLU A 797 41.48 -20.72 -33.40
N GLU A 798 42.62 -20.03 -33.18
CA GLU A 798 43.77 -20.07 -34.08
C GLU A 798 44.44 -21.44 -34.13
N GLN A 799 44.15 -22.35 -33.24
CA GLN A 799 44.71 -23.72 -33.24
C GLN A 799 43.86 -24.66 -34.08
N SER A 800 42.65 -24.33 -34.43
CA SER A 800 41.71 -25.17 -35.18
C SER A 800 41.89 -24.99 -36.69
N PRO A 801 42.21 -26.07 -37.44
CA PRO A 801 42.19 -26.06 -38.91
C PRO A 801 40.82 -25.73 -39.47
N TRP A 802 39.77 -26.26 -38.82
CA TRP A 802 38.36 -26.04 -39.22
C TRP A 802 38.01 -24.54 -39.12
N ALA A 803 38.28 -23.88 -37.99
CA ALA A 803 38.01 -22.46 -37.79
C ALA A 803 38.79 -21.60 -38.78
N LYS A 804 40.06 -21.93 -39.04
CA LYS A 804 40.84 -21.27 -40.10
C LYS A 804 40.28 -21.46 -41.48
N GLY A 805 39.80 -22.68 -41.76
CA GLY A 805 39.15 -23.02 -43.04
C GLY A 805 37.92 -22.15 -43.28
N LEU A 806 37.08 -21.96 -42.28
CA LEU A 806 35.87 -21.11 -42.31
C LEU A 806 36.24 -19.63 -42.60
N SER A 807 37.20 -19.11 -41.85
CA SER A 807 37.64 -17.74 -42.02
C SER A 807 38.24 -17.50 -43.39
N ASN A 808 38.95 -18.46 -44.00
CA ASN A 808 39.47 -18.34 -45.34
C ASN A 808 38.42 -18.48 -46.45
N LYS A 809 37.38 -19.28 -46.24
CA LYS A 809 36.28 -19.57 -47.20
C LYS A 809 35.25 -18.46 -47.24
N TYR A 810 34.91 -17.88 -46.11
CA TYR A 810 33.81 -16.94 -45.96
C TYR A 810 34.25 -15.61 -45.32
N GLY A 811 35.52 -15.45 -44.92
CA GLY A 811 36.12 -14.34 -44.23
C GLY A 811 36.38 -13.08 -45.02
#